data_d8188357abb1a03336f1f984e7a80486
#
_entry.id   d8188357abb1a03336f1f984e7a80486
#
_cell.length_a   1.000
_cell.length_b   1.000
_cell.length_c   1.000
_cell.angle_alpha   90.00
_cell.angle_beta   90.00
_cell.angle_gamma   90.00
#
_symmetry.space_group_name_H-M   'P 1'
#
loop_
_entity.id
_entity.type
_entity.pdbx_description
1 polymer ?
#
loop_
_entity_poly.entity_id
_entity_poly.type
_entity_poly.pdbx_seq_one_letter_code
_entity_poly.pdbx_strand_id
1 'polypeptide(L)'
;MKHISLLMFAALLSVLSCSPQKQNTISDLIQPVNLSEDSTTILLSDLFYAEQYNVKFIPNRNFKISHNKKENTVLITPINNFTGLDVISFELNNATYEIPVKQEFKKKYLFTYKPAGKPKAVNLFGQFNSWNRQNLPMKDENGDGVYEISIPLDPGRYEYKFYVDSKELVDPANPVKVPNGMGDFNSVRVIEEENKDKMFLHVLGSKKKTDALDLKFYFENSDKSNLVKPESIVALYDNEKFPSGNIGINGREITLKLNGEKLKGNHALRIAVNRMGNCSNIQTVRLNNGMIAGTSDYKTLNDNIIYCIMIDRFFDGDTTNSIPIKHDSLFTQANYEGGDLKGIEDKIEEGYFDKLGVNTLWISPIVDNTNNAYREYPAPHRWYTGYHGYWPISSTKVEERFGNMNLAKDLVKLAHHKGMKILWDYVAHHVHQEDPLFKEHPDWFGKLKLPDGRLNLRLFDEYRLTTWFEPYMPSFDYTDSPEALKYMTDNAVWWLKTTDADGFRHDAVKHVPNKFWRLLTKKIKSEIEIPENKNIYQIGETFGGIDLIASYVNNGQLNAQFNFNLYDVAIPTFLNENASFRLLDYQMQKSFQVFGYNNLMGNIMDSHDKIRYMAYADGDLEINDGRASDFAWNNPPRVDHSSSYEKLKLYMAYLLTIPGVPVIYYGDEIGMTGASDPDNRRMMRFGDQLNEYEKETLKEVSRLIHIRKDHSALRYGDFLTLQSDENIYAYLRSDMNERILTILNKSKEAQKLVLTVPSVYNIKIVHDLGNGNEYQPDKNKLTIEIPSTRWKILLLN
;
A
#
# COMPACT_ATOMS: atom_id res chain seq x y z
N MET A 1 -32.84 -35.95 -62.88
CA MET A 1 -31.88 -35.75 -61.76
C MET A 1 -31.38 -34.31 -61.80
N LYS A 2 -32.18 -33.37 -61.37
CA LYS A 2 -31.90 -31.94 -61.16
C LYS A 2 -33.09 -31.45 -60.34
N HIS A 3 -32.97 -31.45 -58.99
CA HIS A 3 -33.86 -30.73 -58.02
C HIS A 3 -33.69 -31.25 -56.58
N ILE A 4 -32.41 -31.50 -56.12
CA ILE A 4 -32.10 -31.80 -54.73
C ILE A 4 -30.88 -30.97 -54.16
N SER A 5 -30.53 -29.85 -54.80
CA SER A 5 -29.37 -29.02 -54.31
C SER A 5 -29.74 -27.62 -53.89
N LEU A 6 -31.04 -27.34 -53.61
CA LEU A 6 -31.41 -25.96 -53.19
C LEU A 6 -32.09 -25.83 -51.83
N LEU A 7 -32.13 -26.93 -51.06
CA LEU A 7 -32.72 -26.93 -49.70
C LEU A 7 -31.73 -27.11 -48.55
N MET A 8 -30.43 -27.21 -48.84
CA MET A 8 -29.36 -27.25 -47.81
C MET A 8 -28.56 -25.96 -47.57
N PHE A 9 -28.92 -24.90 -48.29
CA PHE A 9 -28.23 -23.57 -48.13
C PHE A 9 -29.06 -22.53 -47.37
N ALA A 10 -30.31 -22.87 -46.97
CA ALA A 10 -31.18 -21.97 -46.23
C ALA A 10 -31.26 -22.31 -44.71
N ALA A 11 -30.60 -23.37 -44.23
CA ALA A 11 -30.57 -23.75 -42.81
C ALA A 11 -29.26 -23.40 -42.07
N LEU A 12 -28.30 -22.70 -42.74
CA LEU A 12 -27.02 -22.32 -42.15
C LEU A 12 -26.88 -20.79 -41.87
N LEU A 13 -27.97 -20.05 -41.94
CA LEU A 13 -27.99 -18.58 -41.77
C LEU A 13 -28.86 -18.10 -40.60
N SER A 14 -29.22 -18.98 -39.67
CA SER A 14 -29.97 -18.57 -38.46
C SER A 14 -29.30 -18.95 -37.13
N VAL A 15 -27.96 -19.14 -37.13
CA VAL A 15 -27.16 -19.21 -35.88
C VAL A 15 -26.14 -18.09 -35.92
N LEU A 16 -26.63 -16.85 -36.14
CA LEU A 16 -25.85 -15.67 -35.94
C LEU A 16 -26.46 -14.88 -34.79
N SER A 17 -25.66 -14.84 -33.69
CA SER A 17 -25.69 -13.86 -32.63
C SER A 17 -26.92 -13.77 -31.74
N CYS A 18 -26.99 -14.63 -30.76
CA CYS A 18 -27.14 -14.14 -29.40
C CYS A 18 -25.78 -14.20 -28.73
N SER A 19 -24.92 -13.26 -29.03
CA SER A 19 -23.95 -12.82 -28.04
C SER A 19 -24.80 -12.25 -26.89
N PRO A 20 -24.64 -12.71 -25.64
CA PRO A 20 -25.27 -12.04 -24.53
C PRO A 20 -24.78 -10.59 -24.59
N GLN A 21 -25.71 -9.63 -24.72
CA GLN A 21 -25.38 -8.24 -24.43
C GLN A 21 -24.65 -8.26 -23.10
N LYS A 22 -23.34 -7.99 -23.09
CA LYS A 22 -22.59 -7.72 -21.87
C LYS A 22 -23.38 -6.62 -21.19
N GLN A 23 -24.12 -6.98 -20.14
CA GLN A 23 -24.68 -5.99 -19.25
C GLN A 23 -23.52 -5.08 -18.86
N ASN A 24 -23.62 -3.78 -19.15
CA ASN A 24 -22.67 -2.75 -18.72
C ASN A 24 -22.79 -2.57 -17.20
N THR A 25 -22.36 -3.58 -16.46
CA THR A 25 -22.28 -3.56 -14.99
C THR A 25 -20.92 -3.02 -14.58
N ILE A 26 -20.91 -2.21 -13.53
CA ILE A 26 -19.68 -1.73 -12.91
C ILE A 26 -18.98 -2.95 -12.30
N SER A 27 -17.78 -3.28 -12.80
CA SER A 27 -16.96 -4.39 -12.29
C SER A 27 -16.15 -3.99 -11.06
N ASP A 28 -15.80 -2.70 -10.94
CA ASP A 28 -15.04 -2.17 -9.80
C ASP A 28 -15.90 -2.12 -8.54
N LEU A 29 -15.33 -2.48 -7.40
CA LEU A 29 -15.94 -2.23 -6.10
C LEU A 29 -15.69 -0.76 -5.72
N ILE A 30 -16.75 0.06 -5.74
CA ILE A 30 -16.67 1.50 -5.40
C ILE A 30 -16.26 1.63 -3.92
N GLN A 31 -15.07 2.19 -3.68
CA GLN A 31 -14.55 2.39 -2.33
C GLN A 31 -15.30 3.51 -1.59
N PRO A 32 -15.38 3.46 -0.26
CA PRO A 32 -15.94 4.55 0.53
C PRO A 32 -15.18 5.86 0.31
N VAL A 33 -15.93 6.94 0.12
CA VAL A 33 -15.38 8.28 -0.06
C VAL A 33 -15.42 9.01 1.27
N ASN A 34 -14.26 9.45 1.75
CA ASN A 34 -14.18 10.33 2.91
C ASN A 34 -14.51 11.77 2.50
N LEU A 35 -15.56 12.34 3.09
CA LEU A 35 -16.01 13.70 2.78
C LEU A 35 -15.33 14.72 3.69
N SER A 36 -15.02 15.90 3.14
CA SER A 36 -14.64 17.08 3.92
C SER A 36 -15.86 17.76 4.55
N GLU A 37 -15.62 18.61 5.54
CA GLU A 37 -16.71 19.37 6.21
C GLU A 37 -17.49 20.26 5.23
N ASP A 38 -16.81 20.89 4.26
CA ASP A 38 -17.42 21.84 3.32
C ASP A 38 -18.00 21.15 2.09
N SER A 39 -17.11 20.65 1.23
CA SER A 39 -17.49 19.93 0.00
C SER A 39 -16.35 19.09 -0.52
N THR A 40 -16.67 18.02 -1.22
CA THR A 40 -15.69 17.10 -1.82
C THR A 40 -15.98 16.95 -3.30
N THR A 41 -14.97 17.20 -4.13
CA THR A 41 -15.05 16.97 -5.58
C THR A 41 -14.36 15.65 -5.93
N ILE A 42 -15.02 14.79 -6.70
CA ILE A 42 -14.54 13.48 -7.09
C ILE A 42 -14.67 13.34 -8.60
N LEU A 43 -13.67 12.73 -9.24
CA LEU A 43 -13.77 12.25 -10.61
C LEU A 43 -14.50 10.91 -10.63
N LEU A 44 -15.48 10.74 -11.50
CA LEU A 44 -16.21 9.47 -11.62
C LEU A 44 -15.29 8.32 -12.01
N SER A 45 -14.27 8.58 -12.83
CA SER A 45 -13.26 7.59 -13.19
C SER A 45 -12.45 7.06 -12.00
N ASP A 46 -12.31 7.83 -10.93
CA ASP A 46 -11.62 7.40 -9.72
C ASP A 46 -12.49 6.45 -8.86
N LEU A 47 -13.82 6.45 -9.09
CA LEU A 47 -14.76 5.56 -8.43
C LEU A 47 -14.94 4.22 -9.13
N PHE A 48 -15.04 4.25 -10.46
CA PHE A 48 -15.26 3.05 -11.28
C PHE A 48 -14.90 3.28 -12.74
N TYR A 49 -14.60 2.22 -13.45
CA TYR A 49 -14.44 2.25 -14.91
C TYR A 49 -15.80 2.16 -15.61
N ALA A 50 -16.02 3.03 -16.58
CA ALA A 50 -17.08 2.94 -17.60
C ALA A 50 -16.56 3.49 -18.92
N GLU A 51 -17.04 2.95 -20.03
CA GLU A 51 -16.72 3.53 -21.37
C GLU A 51 -17.29 4.94 -21.51
N GLN A 52 -18.49 5.16 -20.96
CA GLN A 52 -19.17 6.45 -20.92
C GLN A 52 -19.84 6.66 -19.55
N TYR A 53 -19.69 7.83 -18.97
CA TYR A 53 -20.24 8.19 -17.66
C TYR A 53 -21.60 8.89 -17.77
N ASN A 54 -22.60 8.21 -18.39
CA ASN A 54 -23.97 8.72 -18.48
C ASN A 54 -24.73 8.47 -17.17
N VAL A 55 -24.24 9.06 -16.08
CA VAL A 55 -24.81 8.88 -14.75
C VAL A 55 -25.92 9.91 -14.45
N LYS A 56 -26.93 9.45 -13.69
CA LYS A 56 -27.99 10.30 -13.16
C LYS A 56 -28.07 10.09 -11.65
N PHE A 57 -27.70 11.11 -10.86
CA PHE A 57 -27.78 11.05 -9.41
C PHE A 57 -29.21 11.14 -8.90
N ILE A 58 -29.53 10.32 -7.92
CA ILE A 58 -30.81 10.34 -7.22
C ILE A 58 -30.70 11.33 -6.06
N PRO A 59 -31.71 12.20 -5.81
CA PRO A 59 -31.71 13.14 -4.69
C PRO A 59 -31.44 12.46 -3.35
N ASN A 60 -30.58 13.05 -2.53
CA ASN A 60 -30.23 12.56 -1.21
C ASN A 60 -30.60 13.59 -0.14
N ARG A 61 -31.07 13.13 1.02
CA ARG A 61 -31.51 14.03 2.12
C ARG A 61 -30.35 14.65 2.90
N ASN A 62 -29.16 14.01 2.85
CA ASN A 62 -27.99 14.40 3.62
C ASN A 62 -26.95 15.13 2.78
N PHE A 63 -27.08 15.09 1.43
CA PHE A 63 -26.09 15.67 0.53
C PHE A 63 -26.73 16.43 -0.63
N LYS A 64 -26.17 17.61 -0.93
CA LYS A 64 -26.38 18.29 -2.21
C LYS A 64 -25.35 17.77 -3.19
N ILE A 65 -25.81 17.29 -4.35
CA ILE A 65 -24.96 16.66 -5.37
C ILE A 65 -25.04 17.50 -6.64
N SER A 66 -23.88 17.88 -7.18
CA SER A 66 -23.76 18.60 -8.44
C SER A 66 -22.81 17.83 -9.38
N HIS A 67 -23.29 17.45 -10.54
CA HIS A 67 -22.52 16.69 -11.53
C HIS A 67 -22.12 17.60 -12.72
N ASN A 68 -20.82 17.79 -12.91
CA ASN A 68 -20.24 18.41 -14.10
C ASN A 68 -20.00 17.32 -15.16
N LYS A 69 -20.92 17.21 -16.10
CA LYS A 69 -20.86 16.19 -17.17
C LYS A 69 -19.68 16.35 -18.11
N LYS A 70 -19.18 17.59 -18.31
CA LYS A 70 -18.06 17.86 -19.23
C LYS A 70 -16.75 17.33 -18.67
N GLU A 71 -16.55 17.45 -17.37
CA GLU A 71 -15.35 17.05 -16.67
C GLU A 71 -15.49 15.71 -15.96
N ASN A 72 -16.69 15.10 -16.00
CA ASN A 72 -17.03 13.89 -15.23
C ASN A 72 -16.70 14.01 -13.74
N THR A 73 -16.93 15.17 -13.16
CA THR A 73 -16.73 15.42 -11.72
C THR A 73 -18.04 15.56 -10.98
N VAL A 74 -18.04 15.09 -9.76
CA VAL A 74 -19.18 15.21 -8.83
C VAL A 74 -18.76 16.01 -7.62
N LEU A 75 -19.47 17.09 -7.33
CA LEU A 75 -19.33 17.87 -6.11
C LEU A 75 -20.39 17.39 -5.12
N ILE A 76 -19.96 16.95 -3.97
CA ILE A 76 -20.78 16.48 -2.85
C ILE A 76 -20.62 17.48 -1.71
N THR A 77 -21.71 18.09 -1.30
CA THR A 77 -21.77 19.04 -0.18
C THR A 77 -22.68 18.47 0.91
N PRO A 78 -22.15 18.18 2.11
CA PRO A 78 -22.98 17.75 3.24
C PRO A 78 -24.03 18.79 3.62
N ILE A 79 -25.20 18.33 4.03
CA ILE A 79 -26.30 19.17 4.51
C ILE A 79 -26.57 18.80 5.98
N ASN A 80 -27.04 19.77 6.77
CA ASN A 80 -27.46 19.55 8.17
C ASN A 80 -26.38 18.99 9.08
N ASN A 81 -25.11 19.34 8.85
CA ASN A 81 -23.97 18.82 9.63
C ASN A 81 -23.95 17.28 9.70
N PHE A 82 -24.23 16.63 8.56
CA PHE A 82 -24.21 15.18 8.49
C PHE A 82 -22.86 14.64 8.97
N THR A 83 -22.89 13.56 9.76
CA THR A 83 -21.74 12.75 10.14
C THR A 83 -22.13 11.27 10.15
N GLY A 84 -21.14 10.38 10.00
CA GLY A 84 -21.33 8.93 9.89
C GLY A 84 -21.14 8.42 8.46
N LEU A 85 -21.73 7.27 8.17
CA LEU A 85 -21.72 6.60 6.86
C LEU A 85 -23.10 6.66 6.22
N ASP A 86 -23.17 7.04 4.95
CA ASP A 86 -24.38 6.97 4.12
C ASP A 86 -24.01 6.51 2.69
N VAL A 87 -24.99 6.43 1.83
CA VAL A 87 -24.80 6.09 0.42
C VAL A 87 -25.43 7.14 -0.49
N ILE A 88 -24.76 7.42 -1.61
CA ILE A 88 -25.28 8.27 -2.68
C ILE A 88 -25.65 7.37 -3.84
N SER A 89 -26.94 7.36 -4.17
CA SER A 89 -27.49 6.53 -5.26
C SER A 89 -27.35 7.23 -6.62
N PHE A 90 -26.98 6.47 -7.64
CA PHE A 90 -27.00 6.92 -9.04
C PHE A 90 -27.44 5.82 -10.00
N GLU A 91 -28.02 6.22 -11.12
CA GLU A 91 -28.40 5.34 -12.22
C GLU A 91 -27.31 5.38 -13.30
N LEU A 92 -26.92 4.21 -13.79
CA LEU A 92 -26.09 4.01 -14.97
C LEU A 92 -26.61 2.79 -15.75
N ASN A 93 -26.90 2.95 -17.04
CA ASN A 93 -27.38 1.87 -17.91
C ASN A 93 -28.60 1.09 -17.34
N ASN A 94 -29.56 1.82 -16.77
CA ASN A 94 -30.78 1.30 -16.15
C ASN A 94 -30.58 0.46 -14.87
N ALA A 95 -29.38 0.45 -14.31
CA ALA A 95 -29.10 -0.13 -13.01
C ALA A 95 -28.83 0.99 -11.98
N THR A 96 -29.18 0.74 -10.73
CA THR A 96 -28.93 1.67 -9.62
C THR A 96 -27.73 1.18 -8.82
N TYR A 97 -26.76 2.07 -8.60
CA TYR A 97 -25.55 1.83 -7.84
C TYR A 97 -25.42 2.82 -6.68
N GLU A 98 -24.64 2.45 -5.71
CA GLU A 98 -24.40 3.20 -4.48
C GLU A 98 -22.93 3.59 -4.33
N ILE A 99 -22.66 4.86 -4.04
CA ILE A 99 -21.36 5.33 -3.59
C ILE A 99 -21.42 5.44 -2.06
N PRO A 100 -20.72 4.62 -1.30
CA PRO A 100 -20.62 4.80 0.13
C PRO A 100 -19.83 6.07 0.42
N VAL A 101 -20.35 6.92 1.29
CA VAL A 101 -19.72 8.19 1.69
C VAL A 101 -19.65 8.27 3.20
N LYS A 102 -18.50 8.67 3.72
CA LYS A 102 -18.24 8.77 5.15
C LYS A 102 -17.80 10.18 5.50
N GLN A 103 -18.37 10.73 6.55
CA GLN A 103 -17.94 11.99 7.12
C GLN A 103 -17.74 11.85 8.62
N GLU A 104 -16.56 12.23 9.09
CA GLU A 104 -16.21 12.27 10.51
C GLU A 104 -15.98 13.72 10.94
N PHE A 105 -16.50 14.08 12.10
CA PHE A 105 -16.15 15.35 12.72
C PHE A 105 -14.75 15.23 13.31
N LYS A 106 -13.81 16.08 12.84
CA LYS A 106 -12.44 16.14 13.34
C LYS A 106 -12.27 17.29 14.31
N LYS A 107 -11.73 17.01 15.47
CA LYS A 107 -11.37 18.05 16.43
C LYS A 107 -10.27 18.94 15.86
N LYS A 108 -10.46 20.26 15.97
CA LYS A 108 -9.46 21.25 15.56
C LYS A 108 -8.49 21.55 16.70
N TYR A 109 -7.21 21.63 16.37
CA TYR A 109 -6.13 21.91 17.31
C TYR A 109 -5.44 23.19 16.93
N LEU A 110 -5.31 24.10 17.91
CA LEU A 110 -4.69 25.40 17.75
C LEU A 110 -3.15 25.26 17.72
N PHE A 111 -2.54 25.92 16.72
CA PHE A 111 -1.11 26.18 16.64
C PHE A 111 -0.89 27.67 16.75
N THR A 112 0.12 28.09 17.54
CA THR A 112 0.43 29.48 17.78
C THR A 112 1.91 29.73 17.53
N TYR A 113 2.23 30.90 16.99
CA TYR A 113 3.61 31.35 16.80
C TYR A 113 3.74 32.84 17.12
N LYS A 114 4.68 33.17 18.00
CA LYS A 114 5.00 34.56 18.36
C LYS A 114 6.36 34.95 17.79
N PRO A 115 6.42 35.67 16.66
CA PRO A 115 7.67 36.16 16.08
C PRO A 115 8.32 37.25 16.91
N ALA A 116 9.62 37.43 16.77
CA ALA A 116 10.37 38.56 17.42
C ALA A 116 10.09 39.93 16.77
N GLY A 117 9.41 39.98 15.63
CA GLY A 117 9.07 41.18 14.87
C GLY A 117 7.79 41.00 14.06
N LYS A 118 7.53 41.87 13.09
CA LYS A 118 6.37 41.72 12.17
C LYS A 118 6.80 41.06 10.87
N PRO A 119 6.59 39.72 10.71
CA PRO A 119 6.86 39.04 9.46
C PRO A 119 5.86 39.43 8.39
N LYS A 120 6.21 39.29 7.12
CA LYS A 120 5.30 39.46 5.98
C LYS A 120 4.33 38.31 5.85
N ALA A 121 4.78 37.08 6.14
CA ALA A 121 3.97 35.87 6.11
C ALA A 121 4.44 34.86 7.16
N VAL A 122 3.48 34.18 7.78
CA VAL A 122 3.69 33.03 8.67
C VAL A 122 2.80 31.91 8.19
N ASN A 123 3.36 30.74 7.93
CA ASN A 123 2.62 29.54 7.55
C ASN A 123 2.99 28.40 8.47
N LEU A 124 2.03 27.54 8.80
CA LEU A 124 2.26 26.26 9.43
C LEU A 124 2.45 25.20 8.32
N PHE A 125 3.44 24.29 8.48
CA PHE A 125 3.60 23.19 7.56
C PHE A 125 4.19 21.97 8.29
N GLY A 126 3.90 20.78 7.78
CA GLY A 126 4.32 19.55 8.41
C GLY A 126 3.71 18.31 7.74
N GLN A 127 3.76 17.16 8.42
CA GLN A 127 3.21 15.90 7.93
C GLN A 127 1.71 15.98 7.60
N PHE A 128 0.94 16.81 8.31
CA PHE A 128 -0.50 16.98 8.12
C PHE A 128 -0.89 17.72 6.84
N ASN A 129 0.04 18.36 6.15
CA ASN A 129 -0.21 19.03 4.86
C ASN A 129 0.86 18.68 3.82
N SER A 130 1.48 17.51 3.95
CA SER A 130 2.54 17.01 3.06
C SER A 130 3.69 17.99 2.89
N TRP A 131 4.06 18.69 3.97
CA TRP A 131 5.12 19.70 4.03
C TRP A 131 4.93 20.89 3.08
N ASN A 132 3.69 21.20 2.71
CA ASN A 132 3.39 22.36 1.87
C ASN A 132 3.52 23.65 2.67
N ARG A 133 4.48 24.50 2.27
CA ARG A 133 4.84 25.74 2.97
C ARG A 133 3.86 26.90 2.78
N GLN A 134 2.81 26.75 1.96
CA GLN A 134 1.96 27.86 1.54
C GLN A 134 0.46 27.70 1.85
N ASN A 135 -0.03 26.50 2.09
CA ASN A 135 -1.47 26.23 2.14
C ASN A 135 -2.10 26.36 3.54
N LEU A 136 -1.31 26.63 4.58
CA LEU A 136 -1.82 26.87 5.95
C LEU A 136 -1.31 28.20 6.50
N PRO A 137 -1.78 29.35 5.96
CA PRO A 137 -1.39 30.67 6.44
C PRO A 137 -1.94 30.92 7.84
N MET A 138 -1.07 31.34 8.76
CA MET A 138 -1.44 31.75 10.11
C MET A 138 -1.74 33.25 10.16
N LYS A 139 -2.65 33.65 11.03
CA LYS A 139 -3.13 35.04 11.15
C LYS A 139 -3.02 35.53 12.58
N ASP A 140 -2.72 36.81 12.73
CA ASP A 140 -2.85 37.58 13.97
C ASP A 140 -4.14 38.42 13.84
N GLU A 141 -5.30 37.81 14.20
CA GLU A 141 -6.62 38.44 14.00
C GLU A 141 -6.93 39.45 15.10
N ASN A 142 -6.38 39.28 16.29
CA ASN A 142 -6.62 40.15 17.46
C ASN A 142 -5.56 41.23 17.64
N GLY A 143 -4.46 41.19 16.88
CA GLY A 143 -3.40 42.21 16.90
C GLY A 143 -2.45 42.13 18.10
N ASP A 144 -2.38 40.96 18.80
CA ASP A 144 -1.53 40.76 19.97
C ASP A 144 -0.10 40.31 19.63
N GLY A 145 0.20 40.15 18.35
CA GLY A 145 1.48 39.73 17.83
C GLY A 145 1.66 38.19 17.83
N VAL A 146 0.58 37.41 18.12
CA VAL A 146 0.58 35.97 18.05
C VAL A 146 -0.17 35.53 16.78
N TYR A 147 0.52 34.80 15.92
CA TYR A 147 -0.07 34.20 14.72
C TYR A 147 -0.67 32.85 15.07
N GLU A 148 -1.91 32.60 14.63
CA GLU A 148 -2.70 31.45 15.00
C GLU A 148 -3.32 30.75 13.79
N ILE A 149 -3.46 29.41 13.90
CA ILE A 149 -4.27 28.61 13.00
C ILE A 149 -4.81 27.38 13.74
N SER A 150 -6.07 27.05 13.50
CA SER A 150 -6.69 25.81 14.00
C SER A 150 -6.90 24.85 12.85
N ILE A 151 -6.29 23.66 12.93
CA ILE A 151 -6.39 22.61 11.90
C ILE A 151 -6.99 21.32 12.48
N PRO A 152 -7.79 20.57 11.70
CA PRO A 152 -8.31 19.28 12.12
C PRO A 152 -7.19 18.23 12.11
N LEU A 153 -7.03 17.51 13.23
CA LEU A 153 -6.08 16.41 13.34
C LEU A 153 -6.72 15.19 13.98
N ASP A 154 -6.35 14.01 13.49
CA ASP A 154 -6.64 12.72 14.12
C ASP A 154 -5.65 12.43 15.26
N PRO A 155 -5.92 11.49 16.17
CA PRO A 155 -4.91 10.97 17.08
C PRO A 155 -3.67 10.50 16.31
N GLY A 156 -2.48 10.83 16.82
CA GLY A 156 -1.23 10.49 16.16
C GLY A 156 -0.07 11.41 16.53
N ARG A 157 1.07 11.17 15.93
CA ARG A 157 2.29 11.96 16.08
C ARG A 157 2.54 12.74 14.80
N TYR A 158 2.74 14.04 14.93
CA TYR A 158 2.92 14.96 13.81
C TYR A 158 4.21 15.76 13.96
N GLU A 159 5.05 15.71 12.93
CA GLU A 159 6.21 16.58 12.79
C GLU A 159 5.81 17.83 12.02
N TYR A 160 6.28 18.99 12.46
CA TYR A 160 5.94 20.28 11.87
C TYR A 160 7.01 21.35 12.10
N LYS A 161 6.90 22.42 11.30
CA LYS A 161 7.66 23.67 11.40
C LYS A 161 6.77 24.87 11.08
N PHE A 162 7.30 26.06 11.34
CA PHE A 162 6.77 27.31 10.81
C PHE A 162 7.60 27.77 9.63
N TYR A 163 6.94 28.31 8.60
CA TYR A 163 7.56 28.94 7.45
C TYR A 163 7.33 30.44 7.54
N VAL A 164 8.38 31.20 7.89
CA VAL A 164 8.33 32.63 8.22
C VAL A 164 9.26 33.39 7.30
N ASP A 165 8.71 34.27 6.46
CA ASP A 165 9.48 35.07 5.50
C ASP A 165 10.54 34.26 4.73
N SER A 166 10.15 33.13 4.19
CA SER A 166 10.99 32.18 3.43
C SER A 166 12.03 31.41 4.26
N LYS A 167 11.89 31.37 5.59
CA LYS A 167 12.74 30.56 6.48
C LYS A 167 11.93 29.50 7.21
N GLU A 168 12.50 28.32 7.31
CA GLU A 168 11.94 27.22 8.13
C GLU A 168 12.41 27.34 9.56
N LEU A 169 11.49 27.33 10.50
CA LEU A 169 11.76 27.47 11.93
C LEU A 169 11.05 26.34 12.70
N VAL A 170 11.76 25.70 13.61
CA VAL A 170 11.14 24.85 14.63
C VAL A 170 10.27 25.70 15.56
N ASP A 171 9.27 25.09 16.16
CA ASP A 171 8.43 25.79 17.15
C ASP A 171 9.25 26.10 18.42
N PRO A 172 9.48 27.39 18.72
CA PRO A 172 10.27 27.76 19.89
C PRO A 172 9.55 27.44 21.22
N ALA A 173 8.23 27.30 21.21
CA ALA A 173 7.44 26.97 22.38
C ALA A 173 7.34 25.45 22.62
N ASN A 174 7.74 24.63 21.67
CA ASN A 174 7.68 23.17 21.77
C ASN A 174 9.07 22.57 22.07
N PRO A 175 9.29 21.99 23.26
CA PRO A 175 10.59 21.39 23.59
C PRO A 175 10.86 20.08 22.86
N VAL A 176 9.83 19.41 22.33
CA VAL A 176 9.97 18.10 21.67
C VAL A 176 10.37 18.27 20.21
N LYS A 177 11.58 17.82 19.89
CA LYS A 177 12.17 17.92 18.55
C LYS A 177 12.77 16.59 18.14
N VAL A 178 12.77 16.32 16.83
CA VAL A 178 13.40 15.15 16.22
C VAL A 178 14.26 15.57 15.04
N PRO A 179 15.38 14.91 14.77
CA PRO A 179 16.16 15.14 13.56
C PRO A 179 15.31 14.89 12.31
N ASN A 180 15.45 15.77 11.30
CA ASN A 180 14.68 15.65 10.05
C ASN A 180 15.42 14.87 8.94
N GLY A 181 16.58 14.28 9.25
CA GLY A 181 17.41 13.56 8.28
C GLY A 181 18.17 14.44 7.28
N MET A 182 18.00 15.78 7.36
CA MET A 182 18.65 16.77 6.46
C MET A 182 19.55 17.76 7.22
N GLY A 183 19.99 17.40 8.42
CA GLY A 183 20.89 18.21 9.26
C GLY A 183 20.18 19.27 10.12
N ASP A 184 18.84 19.22 10.24
CA ASP A 184 18.02 20.10 11.06
C ASP A 184 16.98 19.30 11.86
N PHE A 185 16.09 19.97 12.61
CA PHE A 185 15.07 19.36 13.46
C PHE A 185 13.66 19.75 13.01
N ASN A 186 12.70 18.86 13.28
CA ASN A 186 11.28 19.14 13.26
C ASN A 186 10.74 19.21 14.69
N SER A 187 9.77 20.06 14.95
CA SER A 187 8.97 20.04 16.18
C SER A 187 7.98 18.90 16.11
N VAL A 188 7.64 18.28 17.27
CA VAL A 188 6.72 17.13 17.33
C VAL A 188 5.53 17.48 18.20
N ARG A 189 4.32 17.22 17.70
CA ARG A 189 3.08 17.26 18.46
C ARG A 189 2.40 15.89 18.46
N VAL A 190 2.08 15.38 19.65
CA VAL A 190 1.28 14.15 19.82
C VAL A 190 -0.14 14.55 20.15
N ILE A 191 -1.10 13.97 19.43
CA ILE A 191 -2.53 14.07 19.68
C ILE A 191 -2.99 12.72 20.24
N GLU A 192 -3.43 12.72 21.48
CA GLU A 192 -3.93 11.52 22.14
C GLU A 192 -5.39 11.25 21.77
N GLU A 193 -5.77 9.97 21.76
CA GLU A 193 -7.15 9.57 21.53
C GLU A 193 -8.01 9.95 22.77
N GLU A 194 -9.04 10.76 22.56
CA GLU A 194 -10.06 10.97 23.56
C GLU A 194 -10.92 9.70 23.68
N ASN A 195 -11.31 9.32 24.90
CA ASN A 195 -12.21 8.18 25.17
C ASN A 195 -13.56 8.40 24.46
N LYS A 196 -13.66 8.03 23.18
CA LYS A 196 -14.91 7.97 22.45
C LYS A 196 -15.56 6.59 22.66
N ASP A 197 -16.87 6.56 22.60
CA ASP A 197 -17.63 5.30 22.53
C ASP A 197 -17.08 4.44 21.36
N LYS A 198 -16.26 3.46 21.69
CA LYS A 198 -15.72 2.53 20.68
C LYS A 198 -16.87 1.68 20.17
N MET A 199 -17.16 1.81 18.89
CA MET A 199 -18.11 0.97 18.17
C MET A 199 -17.35 0.01 17.28
N PHE A 200 -17.70 -1.26 17.37
CA PHE A 200 -17.08 -2.27 16.51
C PHE A 200 -18.12 -3.29 16.03
N LEU A 201 -18.08 -3.60 14.76
CA LEU A 201 -18.89 -4.64 14.16
C LEU A 201 -18.04 -5.90 14.01
N HIS A 202 -18.28 -6.89 14.90
CA HIS A 202 -17.57 -8.16 14.91
C HIS A 202 -18.14 -9.12 13.87
N VAL A 203 -17.26 -9.90 13.24
CA VAL A 203 -17.63 -11.02 12.38
C VAL A 203 -17.80 -12.26 13.27
N LEU A 204 -18.96 -12.89 13.24
CA LEU A 204 -19.21 -14.11 14.03
C LEU A 204 -18.98 -15.40 13.24
N GLY A 205 -19.17 -15.36 11.92
CA GLY A 205 -19.01 -16.50 11.03
C GLY A 205 -20.14 -16.66 10.03
N SER A 206 -20.13 -17.76 9.33
CA SER A 206 -21.09 -18.06 8.27
C SER A 206 -21.77 -19.42 8.47
N LYS A 207 -22.98 -19.57 7.90
CA LYS A 207 -23.67 -20.86 7.83
C LYS A 207 -24.16 -21.10 6.42
N LYS A 208 -23.49 -22.05 5.74
CA LYS A 208 -23.90 -22.49 4.40
C LYS A 208 -25.06 -23.49 4.49
N LYS A 209 -26.03 -23.32 3.62
CA LYS A 209 -27.15 -24.23 3.35
C LYS A 209 -27.12 -24.60 1.86
N THR A 210 -28.00 -25.47 1.38
CA THR A 210 -28.01 -25.93 -0.02
C THR A 210 -28.01 -24.76 -1.01
N ASP A 211 -28.94 -23.80 -0.87
CA ASP A 211 -29.10 -22.65 -1.78
C ASP A 211 -29.06 -21.30 -1.04
N ALA A 212 -28.43 -21.28 0.13
CA ALA A 212 -28.37 -20.08 0.94
C ALA A 212 -27.09 -20.01 1.75
N LEU A 213 -26.67 -18.78 2.05
CA LEU A 213 -25.56 -18.46 2.94
C LEU A 213 -26.01 -17.40 3.94
N ASP A 214 -25.95 -17.72 5.22
CA ASP A 214 -26.20 -16.79 6.31
C ASP A 214 -24.85 -16.26 6.81
N LEU A 215 -24.65 -14.95 6.82
CA LEU A 215 -23.47 -14.26 7.36
C LEU A 215 -23.88 -13.55 8.65
N LYS A 216 -23.14 -13.80 9.74
CA LYS A 216 -23.48 -13.30 11.07
C LYS A 216 -22.47 -12.29 11.56
N PHE A 217 -22.98 -11.22 12.16
CA PHE A 217 -22.21 -10.13 12.75
C PHE A 217 -22.77 -9.76 14.12
N TYR A 218 -21.96 -9.12 14.94
CA TYR A 218 -22.36 -8.59 16.23
C TYR A 218 -21.86 -7.16 16.41
N PHE A 219 -22.76 -6.25 16.74
CA PHE A 219 -22.42 -4.86 16.97
C PHE A 219 -22.11 -4.61 18.45
N GLU A 220 -20.87 -4.23 18.75
CA GLU A 220 -20.42 -3.83 20.08
C GLU A 220 -20.32 -2.30 20.18
N ASN A 221 -20.81 -1.77 21.31
CA ASN A 221 -20.58 -0.40 21.74
C ASN A 221 -20.63 -0.32 23.26
N SER A 222 -20.20 0.80 23.86
CA SER A 222 -20.15 1.00 25.31
C SER A 222 -21.55 0.99 25.96
N ASP A 223 -22.59 1.45 25.28
CA ASP A 223 -23.96 1.45 25.79
C ASP A 223 -24.66 0.10 25.57
N LYS A 224 -24.63 -0.74 26.61
CA LYS A 224 -25.21 -2.09 26.57
C LYS A 224 -26.72 -2.13 26.37
N SER A 225 -27.44 -1.05 26.63
CA SER A 225 -28.91 -0.99 26.52
C SER A 225 -29.42 -0.79 25.10
N ASN A 226 -28.57 -0.35 24.19
CA ASN A 226 -28.97 0.01 22.83
C ASN A 226 -28.91 -1.19 21.87
N LEU A 227 -30.04 -1.47 21.26
CA LEU A 227 -30.22 -2.49 20.23
C LEU A 227 -29.94 -1.88 18.85
N VAL A 228 -29.55 -2.73 17.90
CA VAL A 228 -29.40 -2.33 16.49
C VAL A 228 -30.80 -2.08 15.89
N LYS A 229 -30.93 -0.97 15.17
CA LYS A 229 -32.16 -0.63 14.45
C LYS A 229 -31.94 -0.84 12.94
N PRO A 230 -32.96 -1.27 12.18
CA PRO A 230 -32.83 -1.49 10.73
C PRO A 230 -32.26 -0.27 9.97
N GLU A 231 -32.72 0.92 10.32
CA GLU A 231 -32.30 2.19 9.71
C GLU A 231 -30.86 2.59 10.02
N SER A 232 -30.22 1.96 11.01
CA SER A 232 -28.82 2.21 11.36
C SER A 232 -27.85 1.34 10.53
N ILE A 233 -28.34 0.34 9.80
CA ILE A 233 -27.51 -0.57 9.02
C ILE A 233 -27.31 -0.02 7.62
N VAL A 234 -26.04 0.14 7.22
CA VAL A 234 -25.65 0.32 5.82
C VAL A 234 -25.07 -0.99 5.33
N ALA A 235 -25.76 -1.63 4.40
CA ALA A 235 -25.31 -2.89 3.81
C ALA A 235 -25.37 -2.80 2.28
N LEU A 236 -24.26 -3.19 1.63
CA LEU A 236 -24.11 -3.21 0.17
C LEU A 236 -23.70 -4.58 -0.29
N TYR A 237 -24.25 -5.00 -1.41
CA TYR A 237 -23.84 -6.19 -2.14
C TYR A 237 -23.26 -5.74 -3.47
N ASP A 238 -21.97 -5.92 -3.67
CA ASP A 238 -21.18 -5.21 -4.67
C ASP A 238 -21.35 -3.69 -4.51
N ASN A 239 -21.94 -3.04 -5.48
CA ASN A 239 -22.25 -1.61 -5.41
C ASN A 239 -23.77 -1.35 -5.34
N GLU A 240 -24.58 -2.33 -4.98
CA GLU A 240 -26.03 -2.20 -4.85
C GLU A 240 -26.46 -2.28 -3.39
N LYS A 241 -27.56 -1.65 -3.06
CA LYS A 241 -28.16 -1.71 -1.72
C LYS A 241 -28.61 -3.14 -1.39
N PHE A 242 -28.15 -3.66 -0.25
CA PHE A 242 -28.57 -4.99 0.19
C PHE A 242 -30.05 -4.98 0.56
N PRO A 243 -30.87 -5.94 0.10
CA PRO A 243 -32.31 -5.96 0.36
C PRO A 243 -32.63 -6.03 1.86
N SER A 244 -33.41 -5.10 2.38
CA SER A 244 -33.78 -5.03 3.78
C SER A 244 -34.51 -6.26 4.31
N GLY A 245 -35.33 -6.92 3.46
CA GLY A 245 -36.00 -8.18 3.80
C GLY A 245 -35.06 -9.37 4.05
N ASN A 246 -33.80 -9.25 3.65
CA ASN A 246 -32.77 -10.26 3.86
C ASN A 246 -31.87 -9.95 5.08
N ILE A 247 -32.18 -8.90 5.82
CA ILE A 247 -31.48 -8.50 7.04
C ILE A 247 -32.28 -8.96 8.24
N GLY A 248 -31.76 -9.90 9.00
CA GLY A 248 -32.33 -10.32 10.29
C GLY A 248 -31.60 -9.63 11.43
N ILE A 249 -32.34 -9.12 12.41
CA ILE A 249 -31.79 -8.46 13.60
C ILE A 249 -32.34 -9.17 14.84
N ASN A 250 -31.43 -9.55 15.75
CA ASN A 250 -31.77 -10.08 17.07
C ASN A 250 -30.90 -9.39 18.11
N GLY A 251 -31.45 -8.34 18.73
CA GLY A 251 -30.71 -7.50 19.66
C GLY A 251 -29.52 -6.78 19.00
N ARG A 252 -28.33 -7.29 19.19
CA ARG A 252 -27.08 -6.79 18.59
C ARG A 252 -26.52 -7.70 17.51
N GLU A 253 -27.09 -8.88 17.32
CA GLU A 253 -26.73 -9.77 16.22
C GLU A 253 -27.45 -9.32 14.95
N ILE A 254 -26.68 -9.30 13.85
CA ILE A 254 -27.16 -9.00 12.51
C ILE A 254 -26.87 -10.23 11.65
N THR A 255 -27.88 -10.71 10.93
CA THR A 255 -27.73 -11.81 9.96
C THR A 255 -28.08 -11.31 8.57
N LEU A 256 -27.16 -11.45 7.63
CA LEU A 256 -27.41 -11.18 6.22
C LEU A 256 -27.60 -12.51 5.49
N LYS A 257 -28.73 -12.63 4.76
CA LYS A 257 -29.10 -13.87 4.05
C LYS A 257 -28.94 -13.69 2.55
N LEU A 258 -28.07 -14.52 1.96
CA LEU A 258 -27.85 -14.61 0.52
C LEU A 258 -28.50 -15.87 -0.01
N ASN A 259 -29.23 -15.80 -1.14
CA ASN A 259 -29.93 -16.94 -1.74
C ASN A 259 -29.79 -16.93 -3.28
N GLY A 260 -29.80 -18.11 -3.87
CA GLY A 260 -29.94 -18.32 -5.31
C GLY A 260 -28.86 -17.65 -6.15
N GLU A 261 -29.27 -16.83 -7.13
CA GLU A 261 -28.35 -16.16 -8.09
C GLU A 261 -27.30 -15.27 -7.39
N LYS A 262 -27.61 -14.70 -6.22
CA LYS A 262 -26.66 -13.90 -5.43
C LYS A 262 -25.47 -14.70 -4.89
N LEU A 263 -25.45 -16.00 -5.06
CA LEU A 263 -24.32 -16.85 -4.69
C LEU A 263 -23.41 -17.18 -5.88
N LYS A 264 -23.81 -16.86 -7.11
CA LYS A 264 -23.05 -17.20 -8.32
C LYS A 264 -22.11 -16.08 -8.72
N GLY A 265 -20.87 -16.42 -8.99
CA GLY A 265 -19.84 -15.46 -9.41
C GLY A 265 -19.07 -14.83 -8.25
N ASN A 266 -18.29 -13.80 -8.57
CA ASN A 266 -17.48 -13.04 -7.62
C ASN A 266 -18.26 -11.86 -7.09
N HIS A 267 -18.37 -11.76 -5.76
CA HIS A 267 -19.13 -10.72 -5.09
C HIS A 267 -18.42 -10.19 -3.85
N ALA A 268 -18.78 -8.97 -3.44
CA ALA A 268 -18.34 -8.36 -2.19
C ALA A 268 -19.55 -7.83 -1.42
N LEU A 269 -19.74 -8.34 -0.20
CA LEU A 269 -20.72 -7.81 0.72
C LEU A 269 -20.03 -6.89 1.72
N ARG A 270 -20.56 -5.67 1.90
CA ARG A 270 -20.08 -4.68 2.87
C ARG A 270 -21.18 -4.31 3.83
N ILE A 271 -20.84 -4.20 5.13
CA ILE A 271 -21.80 -3.82 6.16
C ILE A 271 -21.12 -2.96 7.23
N ALA A 272 -21.84 -1.95 7.69
CA ALA A 272 -21.50 -1.15 8.86
C ALA A 272 -22.78 -0.73 9.61
N VAL A 273 -22.62 -0.28 10.86
CA VAL A 273 -23.70 0.24 11.70
C VAL A 273 -23.41 1.69 12.07
N ASN A 274 -24.35 2.57 11.76
CA ASN A 274 -24.33 3.97 12.15
C ASN A 274 -24.98 4.19 13.51
N ARG A 275 -24.43 5.13 14.28
CA ARG A 275 -25.05 5.59 15.52
C ARG A 275 -24.57 6.98 15.89
N MET A 276 -25.52 7.90 16.18
CA MET A 276 -25.26 9.26 16.69
C MET A 276 -24.15 10.00 15.91
N GLY A 277 -24.18 9.92 14.58
CA GLY A 277 -23.20 10.58 13.73
C GLY A 277 -21.83 9.87 13.61
N ASN A 278 -21.69 8.70 14.24
CA ASN A 278 -20.50 7.84 14.07
C ASN A 278 -20.87 6.55 13.34
N CYS A 279 -19.90 5.83 12.82
CA CYS A 279 -20.10 4.49 12.24
C CYS A 279 -19.10 3.48 12.81
N SER A 280 -19.48 2.20 12.81
CA SER A 280 -18.55 1.11 13.06
C SER A 280 -17.52 1.00 11.94
N ASN A 281 -16.53 0.11 12.13
CA ASN A 281 -15.74 -0.41 11.02
C ASN A 281 -16.67 -0.99 9.93
N ILE A 282 -16.24 -0.89 8.68
CA ILE A 282 -16.92 -1.52 7.54
C ILE A 282 -16.38 -2.95 7.39
N GLN A 283 -17.24 -3.93 7.65
CA GLN A 283 -16.91 -5.32 7.36
C GLN A 283 -17.09 -5.61 5.88
N THR A 284 -16.10 -6.27 5.27
CA THR A 284 -16.13 -6.68 3.87
C THR A 284 -15.97 -8.19 3.77
N VAL A 285 -16.95 -8.88 3.18
CA VAL A 285 -16.90 -10.31 2.92
C VAL A 285 -16.87 -10.54 1.42
N ARG A 286 -15.78 -11.12 0.92
CA ARG A 286 -15.63 -11.48 -0.49
C ARG A 286 -16.11 -12.91 -0.72
N LEU A 287 -16.85 -13.12 -1.81
CA LEU A 287 -17.50 -14.38 -2.14
C LEU A 287 -17.17 -14.78 -3.59
N ASN A 288 -16.97 -16.07 -3.83
CA ASN A 288 -16.93 -16.65 -5.16
C ASN A 288 -17.80 -17.92 -5.17
N ASN A 289 -18.88 -17.91 -5.94
CA ASN A 289 -19.85 -19.01 -6.00
C ASN A 289 -20.31 -19.47 -4.61
N GLY A 290 -20.57 -18.50 -3.70
CA GLY A 290 -20.95 -18.74 -2.31
C GLY A 290 -19.85 -19.31 -1.42
N MET A 291 -18.60 -19.36 -1.88
CA MET A 291 -17.42 -19.62 -1.06
C MET A 291 -16.85 -18.30 -0.57
N ILE A 292 -16.44 -18.25 0.69
CA ILE A 292 -15.82 -17.09 1.30
C ILE A 292 -14.33 -17.07 0.96
N ALA A 293 -13.76 -15.88 0.66
CA ALA A 293 -12.35 -15.72 0.40
C ALA A 293 -11.48 -16.24 1.55
N GLY A 294 -10.30 -16.74 1.22
CA GLY A 294 -9.37 -17.34 2.19
C GLY A 294 -9.53 -18.85 2.36
N THR A 295 -10.60 -19.45 1.83
CA THR A 295 -10.67 -20.90 1.63
C THR A 295 -9.91 -21.30 0.35
N SER A 296 -9.50 -22.54 0.23
CA SER A 296 -8.43 -23.04 -0.67
C SER A 296 -8.45 -22.60 -2.13
N ASP A 297 -9.63 -22.32 -2.72
CA ASP A 297 -9.78 -22.17 -4.17
C ASP A 297 -10.14 -20.74 -4.61
N TYR A 298 -10.29 -19.80 -3.68
CA TYR A 298 -10.60 -18.41 -4.01
C TYR A 298 -9.52 -17.45 -3.51
N LYS A 299 -8.67 -17.04 -4.44
CA LYS A 299 -7.56 -16.08 -4.19
C LYS A 299 -7.89 -14.71 -4.81
N THR A 300 -7.46 -13.67 -4.14
CA THR A 300 -7.55 -12.29 -4.62
C THR A 300 -6.18 -11.61 -4.52
N LEU A 301 -6.10 -10.31 -4.81
CA LEU A 301 -4.86 -9.55 -4.65
C LEU A 301 -4.42 -9.45 -3.17
N ASN A 302 -5.32 -9.64 -2.20
CA ASN A 302 -4.97 -9.69 -0.77
C ASN A 302 -4.11 -10.91 -0.39
N ASP A 303 -4.05 -11.93 -1.24
CA ASP A 303 -3.19 -13.12 -1.04
C ASP A 303 -1.75 -12.89 -1.47
N ASN A 304 -1.43 -11.76 -2.08
CA ASN A 304 -0.07 -11.45 -2.51
C ASN A 304 0.86 -11.32 -1.29
N ILE A 305 2.00 -11.98 -1.39
CA ILE A 305 3.17 -11.82 -0.52
C ILE A 305 4.31 -11.53 -1.46
N ILE A 306 4.73 -10.26 -1.48
CA ILE A 306 5.66 -9.76 -2.49
C ILE A 306 7.09 -9.96 -1.99
N TYR A 307 7.96 -10.44 -2.88
CA TYR A 307 9.40 -10.51 -2.69
C TYR A 307 10.07 -9.60 -3.72
N CYS A 308 10.80 -8.58 -3.24
CA CYS A 308 11.47 -7.58 -4.07
C CYS A 308 12.89 -8.04 -4.40
N ILE A 309 13.20 -8.12 -5.69
CA ILE A 309 14.48 -8.57 -6.23
C ILE A 309 15.17 -7.43 -6.97
N MET A 310 16.44 -7.16 -6.63
CA MET A 310 17.36 -6.43 -7.49
C MET A 310 18.13 -7.44 -8.33
N ILE A 311 17.89 -7.44 -9.63
CA ILE A 311 18.37 -8.47 -10.55
C ILE A 311 19.87 -8.67 -10.42
N ASP A 312 20.65 -7.61 -10.61
CA ASP A 312 22.11 -7.63 -10.58
C ASP A 312 22.72 -8.20 -9.28
N ARG A 313 21.94 -8.16 -8.19
CA ARG A 313 22.39 -8.50 -6.82
C ARG A 313 21.78 -9.79 -6.29
N PHE A 314 21.04 -10.52 -7.11
CA PHE A 314 20.31 -11.68 -6.61
C PHE A 314 21.08 -13.00 -6.84
N PHE A 315 21.25 -13.40 -8.09
CA PHE A 315 21.98 -14.63 -8.44
C PHE A 315 22.44 -14.57 -9.89
N ASP A 316 23.74 -14.88 -10.12
CA ASP A 316 24.34 -14.99 -11.45
C ASP A 316 24.05 -16.40 -12.01
N GLY A 317 23.10 -16.49 -12.93
CA GLY A 317 22.69 -17.73 -13.58
C GLY A 317 23.41 -17.98 -14.91
N ASP A 318 23.87 -16.92 -15.57
CA ASP A 318 24.63 -16.98 -16.84
C ASP A 318 25.90 -16.12 -16.75
N THR A 319 26.98 -16.71 -16.27
CA THR A 319 28.27 -16.00 -16.11
C THR A 319 28.85 -15.47 -17.41
N THR A 320 28.27 -15.80 -18.58
CA THR A 320 28.75 -15.31 -19.88
C THR A 320 28.30 -13.88 -20.18
N ASN A 321 27.23 -13.41 -19.53
CA ASN A 321 26.72 -12.05 -19.67
C ASN A 321 27.20 -11.10 -18.55
N SER A 322 27.91 -11.62 -17.52
CA SER A 322 28.38 -10.87 -16.35
C SER A 322 29.58 -9.98 -16.70
N ILE A 323 29.31 -8.89 -17.41
CA ILE A 323 30.33 -7.97 -17.93
C ILE A 323 30.28 -6.64 -17.18
N PRO A 324 31.17 -6.41 -16.19
CA PRO A 324 31.22 -5.13 -15.48
C PRO A 324 31.74 -4.01 -16.40
N ILE A 325 31.30 -2.78 -16.12
CA ILE A 325 31.76 -1.59 -16.83
C ILE A 325 33.20 -1.27 -16.39
N LYS A 326 34.09 -1.02 -17.36
CA LYS A 326 35.46 -0.65 -17.08
C LYS A 326 35.61 0.86 -16.91
N HIS A 327 36.00 1.29 -15.71
CA HIS A 327 36.23 2.70 -15.38
C HIS A 327 37.20 2.79 -14.19
N ASP A 328 38.26 3.60 -14.29
CA ASP A 328 39.35 3.65 -13.30
C ASP A 328 38.95 4.09 -11.89
N SER A 329 37.85 4.88 -11.79
CA SER A 329 37.37 5.42 -10.51
C SER A 329 36.09 4.74 -10.01
N LEU A 330 35.68 3.66 -10.63
CA LEU A 330 34.45 2.94 -10.28
C LEU A 330 34.76 1.84 -9.26
N PHE A 331 34.05 1.85 -8.15
CA PHE A 331 34.13 0.80 -7.15
C PHE A 331 33.23 -0.38 -7.53
N THR A 332 33.63 -1.58 -7.16
CA THR A 332 32.90 -2.83 -7.49
C THR A 332 31.45 -2.76 -7.01
N GLN A 333 31.19 -2.30 -5.80
CA GLN A 333 29.84 -2.20 -5.24
C GLN A 333 28.88 -1.27 -5.98
N ALA A 334 29.40 -0.34 -6.81
CA ALA A 334 28.62 0.55 -7.66
C ALA A 334 28.61 0.14 -9.14
N ASN A 335 29.03 -1.10 -9.42
CA ASN A 335 29.11 -1.70 -10.74
C ASN A 335 28.22 -2.94 -10.82
N TYR A 336 28.06 -3.50 -12.01
CA TYR A 336 27.41 -4.79 -12.21
C TYR A 336 28.19 -5.91 -11.52
N GLU A 337 27.47 -6.77 -10.76
CA GLU A 337 28.00 -7.94 -10.05
C GLU A 337 27.49 -9.26 -10.63
N GLY A 338 26.68 -9.21 -11.70
CA GLY A 338 26.39 -10.35 -12.57
C GLY A 338 25.05 -11.05 -12.33
N GLY A 339 24.25 -10.66 -11.36
CA GLY A 339 22.90 -11.22 -11.21
C GLY A 339 22.04 -10.96 -12.45
N ASP A 340 21.20 -11.94 -12.84
CA ASP A 340 20.43 -11.91 -14.07
C ASP A 340 19.06 -12.61 -13.97
N LEU A 341 18.26 -12.54 -15.04
CA LEU A 341 16.95 -13.20 -15.13
C LEU A 341 17.06 -14.73 -15.08
N LYS A 342 18.18 -15.29 -15.60
CA LYS A 342 18.43 -16.73 -15.52
C LYS A 342 18.63 -17.18 -14.09
N GLY A 343 19.34 -16.40 -13.29
CA GLY A 343 19.50 -16.67 -11.87
C GLY A 343 18.19 -16.64 -11.09
N ILE A 344 17.28 -15.76 -11.45
CA ILE A 344 15.92 -15.74 -10.86
C ILE A 344 15.16 -17.00 -11.30
N GLU A 345 15.20 -17.35 -12.58
CA GLU A 345 14.61 -18.58 -13.13
C GLU A 345 15.11 -19.82 -12.38
N ASP A 346 16.43 -19.96 -12.20
CA ASP A 346 17.05 -21.06 -11.47
C ASP A 346 16.52 -21.16 -10.03
N LYS A 347 16.36 -20.03 -9.34
CA LYS A 347 15.81 -20.02 -7.96
C LYS A 347 14.32 -20.35 -7.90
N ILE A 348 13.55 -20.05 -8.95
CA ILE A 348 12.17 -20.53 -9.10
C ILE A 348 12.16 -22.06 -9.30
N GLU A 349 13.03 -22.60 -10.18
CA GLU A 349 13.13 -24.04 -10.46
C GLU A 349 13.56 -24.83 -9.23
N GLU A 350 14.56 -24.35 -8.48
CA GLU A 350 15.03 -24.92 -7.21
C GLU A 350 13.97 -24.91 -6.11
N GLY A 351 12.88 -24.17 -6.30
CA GLY A 351 11.80 -24.02 -5.34
C GLY A 351 12.15 -23.15 -4.12
N TYR A 352 13.09 -22.20 -4.28
CA TYR A 352 13.48 -21.29 -3.22
C TYR A 352 12.28 -20.47 -2.71
N PHE A 353 11.55 -19.84 -3.63
CA PHE A 353 10.38 -19.02 -3.30
C PHE A 353 9.21 -19.82 -2.74
N ASP A 354 9.00 -21.06 -3.23
CA ASP A 354 7.99 -21.98 -2.68
C ASP A 354 8.29 -22.34 -1.24
N LYS A 355 9.55 -22.67 -0.93
CA LYS A 355 10.01 -22.98 0.43
C LYS A 355 9.89 -21.77 1.35
N LEU A 356 10.20 -20.59 0.85
CA LEU A 356 10.03 -19.33 1.60
C LEU A 356 8.53 -19.02 1.82
N GLY A 357 7.67 -19.35 0.86
CA GLY A 357 6.22 -19.19 0.92
C GLY A 357 5.67 -17.95 0.19
N VAL A 358 6.55 -17.15 -0.46
CA VAL A 358 6.16 -15.98 -1.26
C VAL A 358 5.50 -16.41 -2.57
N ASN A 359 4.68 -15.55 -3.15
CA ASN A 359 3.91 -15.87 -4.35
C ASN A 359 3.87 -14.76 -5.41
N THR A 360 4.58 -13.66 -5.18
CA THR A 360 4.64 -12.53 -6.10
C THR A 360 6.05 -11.97 -6.09
N LEU A 361 6.71 -11.90 -7.24
CA LEU A 361 8.05 -11.36 -7.38
C LEU A 361 7.96 -9.96 -7.98
N TRP A 362 8.43 -8.95 -7.27
CA TRP A 362 8.73 -7.63 -7.80
C TRP A 362 10.19 -7.61 -8.22
N ILE A 363 10.43 -7.47 -9.51
CA ILE A 363 11.75 -7.51 -10.14
C ILE A 363 12.14 -6.11 -10.56
N SER A 364 13.33 -5.63 -10.17
CA SER A 364 13.88 -4.33 -10.55
C SER A 364 13.82 -4.11 -12.06
N PRO A 365 13.95 -2.86 -12.59
CA PRO A 365 13.73 -2.59 -14.00
C PRO A 365 14.63 -3.45 -14.89
N ILE A 366 14.02 -4.10 -15.90
CA ILE A 366 14.71 -5.01 -16.83
C ILE A 366 15.15 -4.34 -18.13
N VAL A 367 14.82 -3.07 -18.30
CA VAL A 367 15.11 -2.31 -19.52
C VAL A 367 16.58 -2.01 -19.69
N ASP A 368 17.02 -1.82 -20.95
CA ASP A 368 18.39 -1.54 -21.33
C ASP A 368 18.91 -0.25 -20.67
N ASN A 369 20.07 -0.31 -20.04
CA ASN A 369 20.71 0.78 -19.32
C ASN A 369 22.02 1.22 -20.01
N THR A 370 22.50 2.42 -19.64
CA THR A 370 23.73 2.94 -20.21
C THR A 370 24.94 2.04 -19.96
N ASN A 371 25.80 1.89 -20.95
CA ASN A 371 27.08 1.20 -20.87
C ASN A 371 28.22 2.08 -20.34
N ASN A 372 27.90 3.23 -19.77
CA ASN A 372 28.85 4.19 -19.22
C ASN A 372 28.63 4.37 -17.71
N ALA A 373 29.71 4.77 -17.03
CA ALA A 373 29.61 5.21 -15.63
C ALA A 373 29.36 6.72 -15.59
N TYR A 374 28.56 7.15 -14.60
CA TYR A 374 28.24 8.55 -14.36
C TYR A 374 28.46 8.93 -12.91
N ARG A 375 28.73 10.22 -12.67
CA ARG A 375 28.88 10.76 -11.32
C ARG A 375 27.54 11.18 -10.75
N GLU A 376 27.26 10.76 -9.52
CA GLU A 376 26.12 11.32 -8.76
C GLU A 376 26.25 12.84 -8.58
N TYR A 377 25.11 13.54 -8.60
CA TYR A 377 25.10 15.00 -8.38
C TYR A 377 25.42 15.40 -6.93
N PRO A 378 24.95 14.69 -5.89
CA PRO A 378 25.35 14.99 -4.52
C PRO A 378 26.84 14.80 -4.28
N ALA A 379 27.43 15.63 -3.43
CA ALA A 379 28.78 15.38 -2.95
C ALA A 379 28.85 14.05 -2.19
N PRO A 380 29.90 13.28 -2.35
CA PRO A 380 31.22 13.57 -2.95
C PRO A 380 31.35 13.22 -4.45
N HIS A 381 30.24 13.11 -5.19
CA HIS A 381 30.23 12.86 -6.64
C HIS A 381 30.87 11.54 -7.04
N ARG A 382 30.45 10.45 -6.39
CA ARG A 382 30.93 9.09 -6.67
C ARG A 382 30.48 8.60 -8.04
N TRP A 383 31.21 7.65 -8.60
CA TRP A 383 30.86 7.02 -9.86
C TRP A 383 29.94 5.82 -9.64
N TYR A 384 28.92 5.72 -10.46
CA TYR A 384 27.96 4.62 -10.52
C TYR A 384 27.75 4.14 -11.96
N THR A 385 27.24 2.93 -12.10
CA THR A 385 26.71 2.39 -13.35
C THR A 385 25.19 2.18 -13.26
N GLY A 386 24.56 1.79 -14.36
CA GLY A 386 23.13 1.47 -14.40
C GLY A 386 22.75 0.09 -13.84
N TYR A 387 23.58 -0.56 -13.01
CA TYR A 387 23.36 -1.92 -12.49
C TYR A 387 21.98 -2.13 -11.82
N HIS A 388 21.42 -1.06 -11.31
CA HIS A 388 20.13 -1.07 -10.63
C HIS A 388 18.92 -1.03 -11.58
N GLY A 389 19.11 -0.79 -12.90
CA GLY A 389 18.02 -0.74 -13.88
C GLY A 389 17.32 0.61 -14.06
N TYR A 390 17.62 1.62 -13.23
CA TYR A 390 16.90 2.90 -13.23
C TYR A 390 17.51 3.99 -14.15
N TRP A 391 18.43 3.64 -15.05
CA TRP A 391 19.00 4.56 -16.05
C TRP A 391 18.66 4.12 -17.47
N PRO A 392 17.36 4.00 -17.84
CA PRO A 392 16.96 3.41 -19.11
C PRO A 392 17.43 4.22 -20.30
N ILE A 393 17.97 3.51 -21.31
CA ILE A 393 18.31 4.05 -22.65
C ILE A 393 17.41 3.47 -23.74
N SER A 394 16.45 2.63 -23.35
CA SER A 394 15.43 2.09 -24.25
C SER A 394 14.19 1.72 -23.44
N SER A 395 13.03 2.02 -23.98
CA SER A 395 11.74 1.68 -23.37
C SER A 395 11.23 0.25 -23.67
N THR A 396 11.92 -0.48 -24.57
CA THR A 396 11.41 -1.77 -25.10
C THR A 396 12.46 -2.89 -25.16
N LYS A 397 13.75 -2.58 -24.99
CA LYS A 397 14.84 -3.56 -25.03
C LYS A 397 15.16 -4.01 -23.60
N VAL A 398 15.39 -5.29 -23.40
CA VAL A 398 15.91 -5.84 -22.14
C VAL A 398 17.42 -5.61 -22.07
N GLU A 399 17.94 -5.26 -20.89
CA GLU A 399 19.37 -5.13 -20.60
C GLU A 399 20.09 -6.45 -20.90
N GLU A 400 21.15 -6.40 -21.71
CA GLU A 400 21.85 -7.59 -22.18
C GLU A 400 22.55 -8.35 -21.04
N ARG A 401 22.97 -7.66 -19.98
CA ARG A 401 23.52 -8.30 -18.77
C ARG A 401 22.46 -9.00 -17.94
N PHE A 402 21.20 -8.62 -18.07
CA PHE A 402 20.10 -9.30 -17.42
C PHE A 402 19.50 -10.42 -18.27
N GLY A 403 19.78 -10.44 -19.58
CA GLY A 403 19.28 -11.44 -20.49
C GLY A 403 18.62 -10.83 -21.74
N ASN A 404 17.45 -11.33 -22.11
CA ASN A 404 16.75 -10.89 -23.30
C ASN A 404 15.22 -11.05 -23.15
N MET A 405 14.47 -10.56 -24.13
CA MET A 405 12.99 -10.60 -24.12
C MET A 405 12.41 -12.03 -24.06
N ASN A 406 13.08 -13.01 -24.68
CA ASN A 406 12.58 -14.40 -24.61
C ASN A 406 12.73 -14.96 -23.21
N LEU A 407 13.88 -14.73 -22.56
CA LEU A 407 14.10 -15.13 -21.18
C LEU A 407 13.13 -14.45 -20.22
N ALA A 408 12.82 -13.14 -20.42
CA ALA A 408 11.80 -12.44 -19.64
C ALA A 408 10.42 -13.08 -19.76
N LYS A 409 10.01 -13.48 -20.97
CA LYS A 409 8.75 -14.22 -21.20
C LYS A 409 8.76 -15.62 -20.58
N ASP A 410 9.85 -16.35 -20.70
CA ASP A 410 9.99 -17.71 -20.16
C ASP A 410 9.95 -17.66 -18.62
N LEU A 411 10.57 -16.65 -18.00
CA LEU A 411 10.51 -16.40 -16.56
C LEU A 411 9.07 -16.20 -16.07
N VAL A 412 8.29 -15.36 -16.75
CA VAL A 412 6.87 -15.13 -16.38
C VAL A 412 6.09 -16.43 -16.52
N LYS A 413 6.27 -17.15 -17.63
CA LYS A 413 5.61 -18.43 -17.87
C LYS A 413 5.96 -19.48 -16.81
N LEU A 414 7.23 -19.56 -16.40
CA LEU A 414 7.70 -20.44 -15.34
C LEU A 414 7.08 -20.06 -14.00
N ALA A 415 7.07 -18.77 -13.66
CA ALA A 415 6.43 -18.26 -12.45
C ALA A 415 4.96 -18.63 -12.38
N HIS A 416 4.20 -18.44 -13.47
CA HIS A 416 2.79 -18.83 -13.58
C HIS A 416 2.60 -20.35 -13.41
N HIS A 417 3.46 -21.18 -14.01
CA HIS A 417 3.42 -22.64 -13.82
C HIS A 417 3.61 -23.04 -12.35
N LYS A 418 4.40 -22.27 -11.59
CA LYS A 418 4.60 -22.45 -10.15
C LYS A 418 3.55 -21.73 -9.28
N GLY A 419 2.53 -21.10 -9.89
CA GLY A 419 1.47 -20.38 -9.19
C GLY A 419 1.93 -19.03 -8.58
N MET A 420 3.04 -18.49 -9.08
CA MET A 420 3.59 -17.18 -8.71
C MET A 420 3.23 -16.12 -9.73
N LYS A 421 3.32 -14.86 -9.32
CA LYS A 421 3.08 -13.67 -10.13
C LYS A 421 4.37 -12.86 -10.31
N ILE A 422 4.45 -12.13 -11.43
CA ILE A 422 5.57 -11.22 -11.72
C ILE A 422 5.04 -9.78 -11.82
N LEU A 423 5.69 -8.88 -11.09
CA LEU A 423 5.53 -7.43 -11.19
C LEU A 423 6.83 -6.85 -11.73
N TRP A 424 6.76 -6.24 -12.90
CA TRP A 424 7.91 -5.48 -13.41
C TRP A 424 8.01 -4.13 -12.71
N ASP A 425 9.21 -3.71 -12.38
CA ASP A 425 9.45 -2.33 -11.97
C ASP A 425 9.43 -1.42 -13.20
N TYR A 426 8.52 -0.44 -13.22
CA TYR A 426 8.29 0.42 -14.36
C TYR A 426 8.71 1.86 -14.07
N VAL A 427 9.76 2.31 -14.77
CA VAL A 427 10.30 3.67 -14.68
C VAL A 427 9.53 4.56 -15.67
N ALA A 428 8.53 5.29 -15.18
CA ALA A 428 7.75 6.22 -16.00
C ALA A 428 8.23 7.68 -15.91
N HIS A 429 9.02 8.04 -14.89
CA HIS A 429 9.37 9.44 -14.62
C HIS A 429 10.42 9.99 -15.58
N HIS A 430 11.45 9.20 -15.90
CA HIS A 430 12.63 9.69 -16.62
C HIS A 430 13.23 8.64 -17.55
N VAL A 431 14.15 9.08 -18.40
CA VAL A 431 15.09 8.25 -19.14
C VAL A 431 16.51 8.72 -18.86
N HIS A 432 17.52 8.00 -19.32
CA HIS A 432 18.88 8.50 -19.36
C HIS A 432 19.10 9.40 -20.60
N GLN A 433 20.02 10.37 -20.53
CA GLN A 433 20.31 11.28 -21.66
C GLN A 433 20.78 10.60 -22.95
N GLU A 434 21.19 9.33 -22.85
CA GLU A 434 21.60 8.51 -24.02
C GLU A 434 20.39 7.89 -24.73
N ASP A 435 19.20 7.87 -24.12
CA ASP A 435 18.00 7.37 -24.77
C ASP A 435 17.70 8.20 -26.04
N PRO A 436 17.48 7.56 -27.20
CA PRO A 436 17.11 8.26 -28.44
C PRO A 436 15.92 9.19 -28.28
N LEU A 437 14.92 8.85 -27.45
CA LEU A 437 13.73 9.68 -27.18
C LEU A 437 14.10 11.10 -26.74
N PHE A 438 15.13 11.26 -25.90
CA PHE A 438 15.55 12.59 -25.45
C PHE A 438 16.12 13.45 -26.55
N LYS A 439 16.78 12.84 -27.56
CA LYS A 439 17.34 13.56 -28.73
C LYS A 439 16.27 13.81 -29.78
N GLU A 440 15.37 12.87 -29.99
CA GLU A 440 14.34 12.92 -31.03
C GLU A 440 13.16 13.81 -30.62
N HIS A 441 12.83 13.84 -29.32
CA HIS A 441 11.68 14.53 -28.74
C HIS A 441 12.07 15.36 -27.49
N PRO A 442 12.95 16.38 -27.63
CA PRO A 442 13.38 17.17 -26.47
C PRO A 442 12.22 17.96 -25.84
N ASP A 443 11.14 18.19 -26.59
CA ASP A 443 9.89 18.80 -26.13
C ASP A 443 9.04 17.92 -25.21
N TRP A 444 9.37 16.64 -25.08
CA TRP A 444 8.70 15.73 -24.16
C TRP A 444 9.22 15.83 -22.71
N PHE A 445 10.31 16.56 -22.51
CA PHE A 445 11.04 16.56 -21.24
C PHE A 445 11.06 17.93 -20.55
N GLY A 446 11.05 17.90 -19.23
CA GLY A 446 11.26 19.09 -18.41
C GLY A 446 12.64 19.72 -18.62
N LYS A 447 12.70 21.04 -18.50
CA LYS A 447 13.95 21.79 -18.71
C LYS A 447 14.85 21.66 -17.49
N LEU A 448 16.12 21.29 -17.72
CA LEU A 448 17.15 21.24 -16.67
C LEU A 448 17.47 22.64 -16.14
N LYS A 449 17.49 23.67 -16.98
CA LYS A 449 17.74 25.05 -16.58
C LYS A 449 16.42 25.82 -16.52
N LEU A 450 16.06 26.27 -15.32
CA LEU A 450 14.88 27.09 -15.07
C LEU A 450 15.02 28.53 -15.61
N PRO A 451 13.93 29.25 -15.85
CA PRO A 451 13.96 30.64 -16.30
C PRO A 451 14.68 31.59 -15.34
N ASP A 452 14.70 31.30 -14.05
CA ASP A 452 15.40 32.05 -12.99
C ASP A 452 16.89 31.73 -12.91
N GLY A 453 17.40 30.83 -13.76
CA GLY A 453 18.80 30.42 -13.85
C GLY A 453 19.21 29.26 -12.94
N ARG A 454 18.35 28.81 -12.00
CA ARG A 454 18.59 27.63 -11.18
C ARG A 454 18.55 26.36 -12.04
N LEU A 455 19.21 25.31 -11.57
CA LEU A 455 19.02 23.97 -12.12
C LEU A 455 17.77 23.33 -11.52
N ASN A 456 16.97 22.72 -12.35
CA ASN A 456 15.80 21.92 -11.96
C ASN A 456 16.24 20.49 -11.54
N LEU A 457 17.13 20.44 -10.55
CA LEU A 457 17.70 19.21 -10.02
C LEU A 457 17.22 18.99 -8.58
N ARG A 458 16.62 17.83 -8.32
CA ARG A 458 16.16 17.39 -6.99
C ARG A 458 15.24 18.41 -6.29
N LEU A 459 14.51 19.21 -7.07
CA LEU A 459 13.47 20.12 -6.58
C LEU A 459 12.16 19.34 -6.36
N PHE A 460 12.24 18.29 -5.54
CA PHE A 460 11.25 17.22 -5.41
C PHE A 460 9.85 17.67 -4.96
N ASP A 461 9.72 18.85 -4.38
CA ASP A 461 8.45 19.42 -3.96
C ASP A 461 8.05 20.64 -4.80
N GLU A 462 9.02 21.54 -5.14
CA GLU A 462 8.76 22.79 -5.87
C GLU A 462 8.45 22.54 -7.34
N TYR A 463 9.22 21.67 -8.01
CA TYR A 463 9.05 21.29 -9.43
C TYR A 463 8.76 19.80 -9.59
N ARG A 464 7.95 19.27 -8.71
CA ARG A 464 7.68 17.85 -8.53
C ARG A 464 7.49 17.05 -9.81
N LEU A 465 6.80 17.65 -10.82
CA LEU A 465 6.41 16.93 -12.03
C LEU A 465 7.42 17.04 -13.20
N THR A 466 8.49 17.82 -13.04
CA THR A 466 9.48 18.06 -14.10
C THR A 466 10.91 18.11 -13.60
N THR A 467 11.14 17.92 -12.28
CA THR A 467 12.50 17.95 -11.71
C THR A 467 13.31 16.74 -12.17
N TRP A 468 14.56 16.97 -12.51
CA TRP A 468 15.50 15.90 -12.82
C TRP A 468 16.12 15.35 -11.54
N PHE A 469 16.38 14.05 -11.51
CA PHE A 469 17.03 13.44 -10.34
C PHE A 469 18.55 13.57 -10.41
N GLU A 470 19.09 13.46 -11.63
CA GLU A 470 20.50 13.64 -11.94
C GLU A 470 20.63 14.50 -13.20
N PRO A 471 21.78 15.20 -13.44
CA PRO A 471 21.96 16.06 -14.63
C PRO A 471 21.84 15.32 -15.96
N TYR A 472 21.98 14.01 -15.95
CA TYR A 472 21.91 13.12 -17.11
C TYR A 472 20.62 12.30 -17.17
N MET A 473 19.63 12.59 -16.30
CA MET A 473 18.34 11.91 -16.22
C MET A 473 17.18 12.87 -16.53
N PRO A 474 16.93 13.18 -17.83
CA PRO A 474 15.81 14.02 -18.21
C PRO A 474 14.48 13.41 -17.79
N SER A 475 13.68 14.17 -17.05
CA SER A 475 12.33 13.79 -16.63
C SER A 475 11.30 14.17 -17.68
N PHE A 476 10.34 13.30 -17.94
CA PHE A 476 9.23 13.61 -18.83
C PHE A 476 8.36 14.75 -18.28
N ASP A 477 7.90 15.62 -19.18
CA ASP A 477 6.87 16.61 -18.90
C ASP A 477 5.52 16.17 -19.47
N TYR A 478 4.85 15.28 -18.75
CA TYR A 478 3.52 14.81 -19.13
C TYR A 478 2.45 15.88 -19.03
N THR A 479 2.71 17.02 -18.39
CA THR A 479 1.76 18.13 -18.29
C THR A 479 1.62 18.83 -19.61
N ASP A 480 2.72 19.11 -20.26
CA ASP A 480 2.78 19.88 -21.50
C ASP A 480 2.93 19.00 -22.77
N SER A 481 3.31 17.71 -22.61
CA SER A 481 3.42 16.75 -23.72
C SER A 481 2.40 15.61 -23.63
N PRO A 482 1.25 15.70 -24.32
CA PRO A 482 0.28 14.61 -24.45
C PRO A 482 0.82 13.44 -25.27
N GLU A 483 1.77 13.66 -26.17
CA GLU A 483 2.44 12.62 -26.98
C GLU A 483 3.29 11.72 -26.07
N ALA A 484 4.11 12.30 -25.19
CA ALA A 484 4.89 11.56 -24.20
C ALA A 484 3.97 10.74 -23.26
N LEU A 485 2.86 11.38 -22.80
CA LEU A 485 1.85 10.72 -21.98
C LEU A 485 1.28 9.48 -22.68
N LYS A 486 0.91 9.63 -23.96
CA LYS A 486 0.37 8.53 -24.75
C LYS A 486 1.42 7.44 -24.96
N TYR A 487 2.63 7.82 -25.37
CA TYR A 487 3.73 6.90 -25.65
C TYR A 487 4.06 6.01 -24.46
N MET A 488 4.31 6.59 -23.28
CA MET A 488 4.71 5.82 -22.12
C MET A 488 3.56 4.98 -21.52
N THR A 489 2.30 5.43 -21.63
CA THR A 489 1.16 4.61 -21.24
C THR A 489 0.89 3.45 -22.21
N ASP A 490 1.13 3.64 -23.52
CA ASP A 490 1.09 2.55 -24.50
C ASP A 490 2.24 1.55 -24.28
N ASN A 491 3.42 2.05 -23.97
CA ASN A 491 4.59 1.23 -23.65
C ASN A 491 4.34 0.34 -22.42
N ALA A 492 3.75 0.87 -21.35
CA ALA A 492 3.41 0.06 -20.18
C ALA A 492 2.43 -1.09 -20.54
N VAL A 493 1.37 -0.79 -21.29
CA VAL A 493 0.44 -1.82 -21.79
C VAL A 493 1.14 -2.85 -22.68
N TRP A 494 2.07 -2.37 -23.54
CA TRP A 494 2.87 -3.25 -24.40
C TRP A 494 3.71 -4.24 -23.58
N TRP A 495 4.34 -3.81 -22.47
CA TRP A 495 5.09 -4.70 -21.57
C TRP A 495 4.21 -5.80 -21.00
N LEU A 496 3.02 -5.45 -20.47
CA LEU A 496 2.09 -6.44 -19.93
C LEU A 496 1.66 -7.45 -20.99
N LYS A 497 1.26 -6.99 -22.19
CA LYS A 497 0.83 -7.88 -23.28
C LYS A 497 1.98 -8.72 -23.86
N THR A 498 3.20 -8.19 -23.88
CA THR A 498 4.37 -8.87 -24.45
C THR A 498 4.89 -9.96 -23.54
N THR A 499 4.91 -9.74 -22.23
CA THR A 499 5.49 -10.67 -21.25
C THR A 499 4.44 -11.47 -20.48
N ASP A 500 3.17 -11.12 -20.57
CA ASP A 500 2.06 -11.67 -19.77
C ASP A 500 2.22 -11.47 -18.25
N ALA A 501 2.98 -10.45 -17.83
CA ALA A 501 3.18 -10.14 -16.41
C ALA A 501 1.87 -9.75 -15.69
N ASP A 502 1.86 -9.85 -14.35
CA ASP A 502 0.67 -9.66 -13.52
C ASP A 502 0.51 -8.23 -13.02
N GLY A 503 1.45 -7.35 -13.36
CA GLY A 503 1.37 -5.95 -12.97
C GLY A 503 2.70 -5.24 -12.91
N PHE A 504 2.67 -4.13 -12.15
CA PHE A 504 3.81 -3.25 -11.99
C PHE A 504 4.03 -2.82 -10.55
N ARG A 505 5.30 -2.63 -10.19
CA ARG A 505 5.69 -1.60 -9.24
C ARG A 505 6.06 -0.35 -10.05
N HIS A 506 5.43 0.76 -9.78
CA HIS A 506 5.71 2.04 -10.44
C HIS A 506 6.69 2.86 -9.62
N ASP A 507 7.81 3.21 -10.26
CA ASP A 507 8.83 4.08 -9.71
C ASP A 507 8.35 5.53 -9.63
N ALA A 508 8.78 6.26 -8.60
CA ALA A 508 8.67 7.72 -8.47
C ALA A 508 7.28 8.31 -8.78
N VAL A 509 6.20 7.65 -8.34
CA VAL A 509 4.80 7.99 -8.70
C VAL A 509 4.44 9.44 -8.41
N LYS A 510 4.92 10.02 -7.30
CA LYS A 510 4.63 11.44 -6.97
C LYS A 510 5.16 12.43 -8.01
N HIS A 511 6.13 12.04 -8.82
CA HIS A 511 6.77 12.87 -9.86
C HIS A 511 6.10 12.73 -11.23
N VAL A 512 5.04 11.92 -11.32
CA VAL A 512 4.22 11.71 -12.50
C VAL A 512 2.79 12.19 -12.23
N PRO A 513 2.16 13.00 -13.10
CA PRO A 513 0.85 13.57 -12.83
C PRO A 513 -0.26 12.52 -12.81
N ASN A 514 -1.28 12.71 -11.97
CA ASN A 514 -2.42 11.80 -11.82
C ASN A 514 -3.10 11.45 -13.16
N LYS A 515 -3.08 12.36 -14.15
CA LYS A 515 -3.64 12.07 -15.49
C LYS A 515 -2.94 10.92 -16.21
N PHE A 516 -1.64 10.71 -15.96
CA PHE A 516 -0.89 9.57 -16.49
C PHE A 516 -1.45 8.25 -15.93
N TRP A 517 -1.57 8.16 -14.61
CA TRP A 517 -2.06 6.96 -13.91
C TRP A 517 -3.50 6.62 -14.32
N ARG A 518 -4.35 7.66 -14.47
CA ARG A 518 -5.72 7.46 -14.95
C ARG A 518 -5.78 6.94 -16.39
N LEU A 519 -4.94 7.47 -17.27
CA LEU A 519 -4.89 6.99 -18.65
C LEU A 519 -4.34 5.56 -18.72
N LEU A 520 -3.27 5.27 -17.98
CA LEU A 520 -2.69 3.94 -17.93
C LEU A 520 -3.71 2.91 -17.41
N THR A 521 -4.31 3.17 -16.25
CA THR A 521 -5.31 2.25 -15.66
C THR A 521 -6.53 2.09 -16.55
N LYS A 522 -6.99 3.16 -17.21
CA LYS A 522 -8.05 3.05 -18.21
C LYS A 522 -7.67 2.10 -19.34
N LYS A 523 -6.46 2.19 -19.90
CA LYS A 523 -5.97 1.29 -20.96
C LYS A 523 -5.84 -0.14 -20.45
N ILE A 524 -5.24 -0.36 -19.29
CA ILE A 524 -5.11 -1.69 -18.68
C ILE A 524 -6.50 -2.34 -18.54
N LYS A 525 -7.48 -1.62 -17.99
CA LYS A 525 -8.85 -2.15 -17.84
C LYS A 525 -9.51 -2.48 -19.17
N SER A 526 -9.46 -1.56 -20.14
CA SER A 526 -10.13 -1.75 -21.43
C SER A 526 -9.43 -2.76 -22.36
N GLU A 527 -8.11 -2.90 -22.24
CA GLU A 527 -7.31 -3.69 -23.19
C GLU A 527 -6.82 -5.03 -22.65
N ILE A 528 -6.82 -5.22 -21.32
CA ILE A 528 -6.32 -6.44 -20.65
C ILE A 528 -7.35 -6.99 -19.67
N GLU A 529 -7.68 -6.27 -18.57
CA GLU A 529 -8.46 -6.82 -17.47
C GLU A 529 -9.84 -7.30 -17.91
N ILE A 530 -10.60 -6.44 -18.63
CA ILE A 530 -11.96 -6.77 -19.07
C ILE A 530 -11.98 -7.84 -20.18
N PRO A 531 -11.17 -7.70 -21.26
CA PRO A 531 -11.15 -8.71 -22.33
C PRO A 531 -10.64 -10.08 -21.89
N GLU A 532 -9.64 -10.13 -21.02
CA GLU A 532 -8.96 -11.36 -20.62
C GLU A 532 -9.47 -11.93 -19.29
N ASN A 533 -10.36 -11.19 -18.59
CA ASN A 533 -10.80 -11.49 -17.23
C ASN A 533 -9.61 -11.69 -16.26
N LYS A 534 -8.60 -10.83 -16.39
CA LYS A 534 -7.34 -10.84 -15.62
C LYS A 534 -7.32 -9.65 -14.66
N ASN A 535 -6.72 -9.82 -13.47
CA ASN A 535 -6.50 -8.71 -12.56
C ASN A 535 -5.03 -8.28 -12.68
N ILE A 536 -4.79 -7.02 -12.94
CA ILE A 536 -3.45 -6.43 -12.98
C ILE A 536 -3.21 -5.65 -11.68
N TYR A 537 -2.14 -5.98 -10.98
CA TYR A 537 -1.78 -5.30 -9.74
C TYR A 537 -0.79 -4.16 -9.99
N GLN A 538 -1.18 -2.96 -9.61
CA GLN A 538 -0.35 -1.76 -9.72
C GLN A 538 -0.06 -1.21 -8.33
N ILE A 539 1.20 -1.28 -7.89
CA ILE A 539 1.67 -0.67 -6.66
C ILE A 539 2.67 0.43 -6.96
N GLY A 540 2.55 1.58 -6.30
CA GLY A 540 3.37 2.74 -6.58
C GLY A 540 4.25 3.17 -5.43
N GLU A 541 5.31 3.92 -5.75
CA GLU A 541 6.19 4.54 -4.79
C GLU A 541 5.92 6.04 -4.67
N THR A 542 5.51 6.48 -3.47
CA THR A 542 5.31 7.89 -3.15
C THR A 542 5.83 8.20 -1.76
N PHE A 543 6.90 8.97 -1.66
CA PHE A 543 7.32 9.57 -0.39
C PHE A 543 6.52 10.84 -0.14
N GLY A 544 5.76 10.89 0.94
CA GLY A 544 4.94 12.05 1.28
C GLY A 544 3.94 11.78 2.40
N GLY A 545 3.11 12.77 2.71
CA GLY A 545 2.02 12.61 3.67
C GLY A 545 0.92 11.67 3.16
N ILE A 546 0.09 11.19 4.08
CA ILE A 546 -0.95 10.20 3.78
C ILE A 546 -1.94 10.67 2.70
N ASP A 547 -2.24 11.97 2.66
CA ASP A 547 -3.17 12.54 1.68
C ASP A 547 -2.60 12.49 0.25
N LEU A 548 -1.29 12.75 0.09
CA LEU A 548 -0.62 12.62 -1.20
C LEU A 548 -0.60 11.16 -1.65
N ILE A 549 -0.23 10.25 -0.77
CA ILE A 549 -0.22 8.80 -1.05
C ILE A 549 -1.62 8.33 -1.45
N ALA A 550 -2.63 8.70 -0.67
CA ALA A 550 -4.03 8.33 -0.91
C ALA A 550 -4.58 8.88 -2.24
N SER A 551 -4.08 10.04 -2.71
CA SER A 551 -4.54 10.65 -3.96
C SER A 551 -4.27 9.79 -5.20
N TYR A 552 -3.37 8.82 -5.10
CA TYR A 552 -3.05 7.87 -6.18
C TYR A 552 -3.75 6.51 -6.03
N VAL A 553 -4.41 6.24 -4.88
CA VAL A 553 -5.01 4.93 -4.58
C VAL A 553 -6.53 5.00 -4.78
N ASN A 554 -6.99 4.58 -5.96
CA ASN A 554 -8.41 4.52 -6.30
C ASN A 554 -8.62 3.67 -7.57
N ASN A 555 -9.87 3.41 -7.93
CA ASN A 555 -10.20 2.54 -9.07
C ASN A 555 -9.80 3.11 -10.45
N GLY A 556 -9.53 4.40 -10.55
CA GLY A 556 -9.08 5.05 -11.79
C GLY A 556 -7.57 5.15 -11.92
N GLN A 557 -6.83 4.84 -10.87
CA GLN A 557 -5.37 4.97 -10.82
C GLN A 557 -4.73 3.66 -10.33
N LEU A 558 -3.97 3.70 -9.23
CA LEU A 558 -3.24 2.53 -8.73
C LEU A 558 -4.08 1.76 -7.71
N ASN A 559 -3.87 0.45 -7.62
CA ASN A 559 -4.49 -0.39 -6.59
C ASN A 559 -3.90 -0.09 -5.20
N ALA A 560 -2.62 0.29 -5.15
CA ALA A 560 -1.86 0.43 -3.93
C ALA A 560 -0.68 1.40 -4.06
N GLN A 561 -0.18 1.79 -2.90
CA GLN A 561 1.10 2.46 -2.71
C GLN A 561 1.86 1.77 -1.59
N PHE A 562 3.18 2.00 -1.47
CA PHE A 562 3.88 1.65 -0.25
C PHE A 562 3.41 2.52 0.91
N ASN A 563 3.15 1.91 2.05
CA ASN A 563 2.65 2.59 3.25
C ASN A 563 3.82 3.20 4.05
N PHE A 564 4.51 4.17 3.45
CA PHE A 564 5.66 4.83 4.08
C PHE A 564 5.30 5.54 5.39
N ASN A 565 4.07 6.06 5.52
CA ASN A 565 3.65 6.69 6.77
C ASN A 565 3.59 5.68 7.93
N LEU A 566 3.26 4.41 7.65
CA LEU A 566 3.30 3.34 8.64
C LEU A 566 4.75 2.90 8.91
N TYR A 567 5.57 2.76 7.86
CA TYR A 567 6.99 2.47 7.94
C TYR A 567 7.73 3.47 8.84
N ASP A 568 7.53 4.78 8.63
CA ASP A 568 8.21 5.86 9.35
C ASP A 568 7.93 5.84 10.86
N VAL A 569 6.79 5.26 11.28
CA VAL A 569 6.45 5.07 12.70
C VAL A 569 6.88 3.70 13.21
N ALA A 570 6.76 2.66 12.38
CA ALA A 570 7.05 1.30 12.80
C ALA A 570 8.55 1.09 13.10
N ILE A 571 9.43 1.50 12.19
CA ILE A 571 10.88 1.32 12.37
C ILE A 571 11.37 1.87 13.71
N PRO A 572 11.16 3.15 14.05
CA PRO A 572 11.59 3.65 15.36
C PRO A 572 10.86 2.99 16.53
N THR A 573 9.59 2.56 16.36
CA THR A 573 8.85 1.91 17.43
C THR A 573 9.48 0.57 17.84
N PHE A 574 9.94 -0.22 16.89
CA PHE A 574 10.58 -1.50 17.18
C PHE A 574 12.03 -1.40 17.66
N LEU A 575 12.74 -0.36 17.25
CA LEU A 575 14.17 -0.18 17.54
C LEU A 575 14.43 0.63 18.82
N ASN A 576 13.59 1.63 19.11
CA ASN A 576 13.75 2.52 20.24
C ASN A 576 12.92 2.03 21.43
N GLU A 577 13.58 1.72 22.55
CA GLU A 577 12.94 1.28 23.78
C GLU A 577 11.93 2.30 24.35
N ASN A 578 12.18 3.59 24.12
CA ASN A 578 11.32 4.68 24.61
C ASN A 578 10.15 4.99 23.66
N ALA A 579 10.11 4.43 22.46
CA ALA A 579 8.99 4.60 21.56
C ALA A 579 7.83 3.69 21.97
N SER A 580 6.59 4.16 21.86
CA SER A 580 5.40 3.43 22.30
C SER A 580 4.67 2.78 21.13
N PHE A 581 4.20 1.56 21.30
CA PHE A 581 3.27 0.92 20.36
C PHE A 581 1.94 1.67 20.23
N ARG A 582 1.57 2.55 21.18
CA ARG A 582 0.39 3.42 21.02
C ARG A 582 0.49 4.31 19.79
N LEU A 583 1.68 4.86 19.51
CA LEU A 583 1.88 5.71 18.34
C LEU A 583 1.78 4.90 17.04
N LEU A 584 2.28 3.67 17.05
CA LEU A 584 2.13 2.76 15.92
C LEU A 584 0.66 2.38 15.71
N ASP A 585 -0.08 2.10 16.78
CA ASP A 585 -1.52 1.82 16.71
C ASP A 585 -2.32 3.01 16.16
N TYR A 586 -2.03 4.24 16.60
CA TYR A 586 -2.66 5.44 16.05
C TYR A 586 -2.41 5.59 14.54
N GLN A 587 -1.17 5.36 14.10
CA GLN A 587 -0.85 5.39 12.67
C GLN A 587 -1.54 4.26 11.90
N MET A 588 -1.67 3.08 12.50
CA MET A 588 -2.42 1.96 11.94
C MET A 588 -3.91 2.29 11.79
N GLN A 589 -4.55 2.82 12.83
CA GLN A 589 -5.96 3.25 12.77
C GLN A 589 -6.18 4.34 11.72
N LYS A 590 -5.26 5.30 11.59
CA LYS A 590 -5.30 6.32 10.54
C LYS A 590 -5.19 5.71 9.14
N SER A 591 -4.32 4.73 8.97
CA SER A 591 -4.22 3.98 7.71
C SER A 591 -5.55 3.27 7.35
N PHE A 592 -6.24 2.68 8.34
CA PHE A 592 -7.55 2.04 8.12
C PHE A 592 -8.68 3.02 7.83
N GLN A 593 -8.65 4.21 8.43
CA GLN A 593 -9.62 5.26 8.10
C GLN A 593 -9.52 5.70 6.64
N VAL A 594 -8.30 5.71 6.09
CA VAL A 594 -8.03 6.15 4.72
C VAL A 594 -8.19 5.00 3.71
N PHE A 595 -7.62 3.83 3.98
CA PHE A 595 -7.52 2.72 3.03
C PHE A 595 -8.43 1.52 3.36
N GLY A 596 -9.03 1.48 4.55
CA GLY A 596 -9.82 0.35 5.04
C GLY A 596 -8.97 -0.85 5.49
N TYR A 597 -9.62 -1.86 6.07
CA TYR A 597 -8.94 -3.09 6.54
C TYR A 597 -8.54 -4.03 5.41
N ASN A 598 -9.34 -4.08 4.34
CA ASN A 598 -9.10 -4.93 3.17
C ASN A 598 -8.31 -4.19 2.08
N ASN A 599 -7.40 -3.31 2.50
CA ASN A 599 -6.55 -2.56 1.59
C ASN A 599 -5.45 -3.44 0.95
N LEU A 600 -4.89 -2.95 -0.14
CA LEU A 600 -3.79 -3.60 -0.87
C LEU A 600 -2.45 -2.87 -0.70
N MET A 601 -2.36 -1.95 0.28
CA MET A 601 -1.15 -1.16 0.52
C MET A 601 0.04 -2.06 0.80
N GLY A 602 1.20 -1.75 0.17
CA GLY A 602 2.44 -2.47 0.41
C GLY A 602 3.08 -2.08 1.74
N ASN A 603 3.17 -3.00 2.68
CA ASN A 603 3.90 -2.79 3.93
C ASN A 603 5.32 -3.29 3.78
N ILE A 604 6.30 -2.45 4.13
CA ILE A 604 7.74 -2.74 3.98
C ILE A 604 8.46 -2.66 5.32
N MET A 605 9.58 -3.36 5.42
CA MET A 605 10.62 -3.17 6.43
C MET A 605 11.83 -2.47 5.82
N ASP A 606 12.20 -2.88 4.64
CA ASP A 606 13.33 -2.38 3.87
C ASP A 606 12.97 -2.19 2.39
N SER A 607 13.85 -1.54 1.65
CA SER A 607 13.85 -1.50 0.19
C SER A 607 15.27 -1.18 -0.33
N HIS A 608 15.43 -1.20 -1.64
CA HIS A 608 16.70 -0.81 -2.27
C HIS A 608 17.07 0.67 -2.08
N ASP A 609 16.15 1.50 -1.57
CA ASP A 609 16.34 2.94 -1.28
C ASP A 609 16.38 3.26 0.22
N LYS A 610 16.33 2.23 1.06
CA LYS A 610 16.36 2.38 2.52
C LYS A 610 17.59 1.70 3.12
N ILE A 611 18.06 2.24 4.23
CA ILE A 611 19.03 1.54 5.07
C ILE A 611 18.37 0.27 5.58
N ARG A 612 19.08 -0.87 5.53
CA ARG A 612 18.50 -2.13 6.00
C ARG A 612 18.24 -2.10 7.50
N TYR A 613 17.12 -2.66 7.92
CA TYR A 613 16.70 -2.75 9.32
C TYR A 613 17.79 -3.28 10.23
N MET A 614 18.56 -4.27 9.75
CA MET A 614 19.62 -4.90 10.53
C MET A 614 20.76 -3.95 10.90
N ALA A 615 21.08 -2.94 10.08
CA ALA A 615 22.09 -1.94 10.41
C ALA A 615 21.67 -1.07 11.61
N TYR A 616 20.39 -0.79 11.73
CA TYR A 616 19.82 -0.13 12.91
C TYR A 616 19.69 -1.08 14.10
N ALA A 617 19.22 -2.32 13.86
CA ALA A 617 18.98 -3.30 14.91
C ALA A 617 20.27 -3.72 15.63
N ASP A 618 21.39 -3.76 14.91
CA ASP A 618 22.71 -4.07 15.44
C ASP A 618 23.38 -2.88 16.15
N GLY A 619 22.96 -1.65 15.81
CA GLY A 619 23.44 -0.42 16.40
C GLY A 619 24.60 0.24 15.63
N ASP A 620 24.90 -0.22 14.42
CA ASP A 620 25.87 0.41 13.53
C ASP A 620 25.46 1.80 13.09
N LEU A 621 24.16 1.99 12.86
CA LEU A 621 23.55 3.24 12.45
C LEU A 621 22.39 3.62 13.37
N GLU A 622 22.24 4.90 13.63
CA GLU A 622 21.03 5.46 14.24
C GLU A 622 20.00 5.85 13.18
N ILE A 623 18.74 5.86 13.55
CA ILE A 623 17.67 6.34 12.65
C ILE A 623 17.95 7.81 12.32
N ASN A 624 17.92 8.16 11.03
CA ASN A 624 18.29 9.48 10.49
C ASN A 624 19.78 9.84 10.67
N ASP A 625 20.65 8.85 10.76
CA ASP A 625 22.09 9.11 10.79
C ASP A 625 22.56 9.70 9.46
N GLY A 626 23.01 10.95 9.48
CA GLY A 626 23.51 11.65 8.30
C GLY A 626 24.80 11.04 7.72
N ARG A 627 25.43 10.08 8.42
CA ARG A 627 26.67 9.40 8.01
C ARG A 627 26.41 8.11 7.22
N ALA A 628 25.15 7.73 7.01
CA ALA A 628 24.81 6.45 6.37
C ALA A 628 25.50 6.27 4.99
N SER A 629 25.62 7.35 4.22
CA SER A 629 26.35 7.32 2.94
C SER A 629 27.87 7.09 3.13
N ASP A 630 28.47 7.66 4.19
CA ASP A 630 29.88 7.41 4.49
C ASP A 630 30.12 5.97 4.94
N PHE A 631 29.22 5.44 5.78
CA PHE A 631 29.27 4.04 6.20
C PHE A 631 29.18 3.09 5.02
N ALA A 632 28.31 3.36 4.05
CA ALA A 632 28.14 2.52 2.87
C ALA A 632 29.45 2.31 2.07
N TRP A 633 30.32 3.30 2.08
CA TRP A 633 31.55 3.28 1.29
C TRP A 633 32.80 2.93 2.10
N ASN A 634 32.91 3.43 3.31
CA ASN A 634 34.15 3.42 4.07
C ASN A 634 34.13 2.47 5.27
N ASN A 635 32.97 2.18 5.82
CA ASN A 635 32.81 1.33 7.00
C ASN A 635 31.47 0.58 6.96
N PRO A 636 31.25 -0.33 6.01
CA PRO A 636 29.99 -1.05 5.84
C PRO A 636 29.56 -1.78 7.12
N PRO A 637 28.28 -1.66 7.54
CA PRO A 637 27.75 -2.30 8.74
C PRO A 637 27.91 -3.85 8.68
N ARG A 638 28.02 -4.44 9.88
CA ARG A 638 28.07 -5.90 10.07
C ARG A 638 27.16 -6.29 11.21
N VAL A 639 26.63 -7.50 11.17
CA VAL A 639 25.82 -8.00 12.26
C VAL A 639 26.74 -8.69 13.28
N ASP A 640 26.98 -8.02 14.39
CA ASP A 640 27.85 -8.48 15.47
C ASP A 640 27.08 -9.05 16.68
N HIS A 641 25.75 -8.75 16.77
CA HIS A 641 24.90 -9.14 17.87
C HIS A 641 23.79 -10.08 17.45
N SER A 642 23.73 -11.28 18.03
CA SER A 642 22.64 -12.24 17.77
C SER A 642 21.24 -11.71 18.13
N SER A 643 21.15 -10.75 19.07
CA SER A 643 19.89 -10.10 19.45
C SER A 643 19.26 -9.30 18.30
N SER A 644 20.03 -8.89 17.31
CA SER A 644 19.54 -8.12 16.15
C SER A 644 18.64 -8.96 15.25
N TYR A 645 18.96 -10.27 15.13
CA TYR A 645 18.09 -11.23 14.44
C TYR A 645 16.74 -11.41 15.16
N GLU A 646 16.72 -11.33 16.51
CA GLU A 646 15.48 -11.43 17.28
C GLU A 646 14.57 -10.21 17.07
N LYS A 647 15.16 -9.01 17.00
CA LYS A 647 14.44 -7.78 16.68
C LYS A 647 13.85 -7.84 15.25
N LEU A 648 14.61 -8.37 14.29
CA LEU A 648 14.13 -8.56 12.91
C LEU A 648 12.97 -9.56 12.87
N LYS A 649 13.09 -10.72 13.52
CA LYS A 649 12.02 -11.73 13.59
C LYS A 649 10.74 -11.17 14.24
N LEU A 650 10.88 -10.30 15.23
CA LEU A 650 9.75 -9.59 15.85
C LEU A 650 9.08 -8.61 14.86
N TYR A 651 9.88 -7.83 14.11
CA TYR A 651 9.33 -6.93 13.07
C TYR A 651 8.65 -7.71 11.95
N MET A 652 9.24 -8.83 11.51
CA MET A 652 8.65 -9.71 10.49
C MET A 652 7.29 -10.28 10.94
N ALA A 653 7.16 -10.65 12.23
CA ALA A 653 5.88 -11.10 12.77
C ALA A 653 4.81 -9.99 12.71
N TYR A 654 5.18 -8.73 13.00
CA TYR A 654 4.31 -7.59 12.79
C TYR A 654 3.94 -7.42 11.32
N LEU A 655 4.92 -7.33 10.42
CA LEU A 655 4.74 -7.10 8.98
C LEU A 655 3.80 -8.13 8.34
N LEU A 656 3.94 -9.40 8.73
CA LEU A 656 3.19 -10.52 8.16
C LEU A 656 1.81 -10.73 8.78
N THR A 657 1.46 -10.04 9.87
CA THR A 657 0.16 -10.21 10.55
C THR A 657 -0.77 -9.01 10.44
N ILE A 658 -0.27 -7.85 10.02
CA ILE A 658 -1.10 -6.65 9.81
C ILE A 658 -1.87 -6.69 8.47
N PRO A 659 -2.98 -5.92 8.32
CA PRO A 659 -3.67 -5.71 7.04
C PRO A 659 -2.77 -5.06 5.98
N GLY A 660 -3.03 -5.36 4.71
CA GLY A 660 -2.25 -4.94 3.56
C GLY A 660 -1.43 -6.09 2.97
N VAL A 661 -0.59 -5.78 2.01
CA VAL A 661 0.27 -6.73 1.30
C VAL A 661 1.70 -6.61 1.83
N PRO A 662 2.28 -7.65 2.45
CA PRO A 662 3.66 -7.60 2.90
C PRO A 662 4.61 -7.62 1.71
N VAL A 663 5.67 -6.81 1.80
CA VAL A 663 6.75 -6.74 0.82
C VAL A 663 8.06 -7.02 1.54
N ILE A 664 8.76 -8.06 1.11
CA ILE A 664 10.03 -8.52 1.66
C ILE A 664 11.11 -8.15 0.65
N TYR A 665 12.09 -7.38 1.06
CA TYR A 665 13.24 -7.07 0.23
C TYR A 665 14.23 -8.23 0.32
N TYR A 666 14.84 -8.65 -0.81
CA TYR A 666 15.76 -9.78 -0.83
C TYR A 666 16.86 -9.62 0.23
N GLY A 667 17.12 -10.68 0.96
CA GLY A 667 18.07 -10.71 2.08
C GLY A 667 17.46 -10.38 3.45
N ASP A 668 16.25 -9.80 3.53
CA ASP A 668 15.57 -9.58 4.83
C ASP A 668 15.28 -10.91 5.52
N GLU A 669 14.94 -11.93 4.76
CA GLU A 669 14.63 -13.27 5.27
C GLU A 669 15.83 -13.97 5.94
N ILE A 670 17.04 -13.51 5.67
CA ILE A 670 18.27 -14.00 6.29
C ILE A 670 18.89 -13.00 7.28
N GLY A 671 18.30 -11.81 7.42
CA GLY A 671 18.85 -10.73 8.25
C GLY A 671 20.10 -10.08 7.64
N MET A 672 20.11 -9.87 6.32
CA MET A 672 21.16 -9.13 5.64
C MET A 672 21.19 -7.68 6.13
N THR A 673 22.39 -7.17 6.44
CA THR A 673 22.61 -5.76 6.81
C THR A 673 23.12 -4.94 5.64
N GLY A 674 23.05 -3.61 5.73
CA GLY A 674 23.61 -2.67 4.75
C GLY A 674 23.22 -1.24 5.11
N ALA A 675 24.14 -0.31 4.86
CA ALA A 675 23.92 1.13 5.02
C ALA A 675 23.07 1.70 3.86
N SER A 676 23.31 2.90 3.40
CA SER A 676 22.64 3.42 2.21
C SER A 676 23.22 2.82 0.91
N ASP A 677 22.60 3.17 -0.25
CA ASP A 677 23.14 2.84 -1.57
C ASP A 677 24.64 3.18 -1.70
N PRO A 678 25.46 2.22 -2.21
CA PRO A 678 25.13 0.92 -2.78
C PRO A 678 25.16 -0.26 -1.78
N ASP A 679 25.49 -0.05 -0.52
CA ASP A 679 25.75 -1.10 0.46
C ASP A 679 24.47 -1.85 0.90
N ASN A 680 23.30 -1.21 0.87
CA ASN A 680 22.01 -1.88 1.08
C ASN A 680 21.62 -2.85 -0.07
N ARG A 681 22.43 -2.89 -1.14
CA ARG A 681 22.25 -3.70 -2.37
C ARG A 681 23.35 -4.74 -2.53
N ARG A 682 23.77 -5.39 -1.44
CA ARG A 682 24.76 -6.46 -1.45
C ARG A 682 24.26 -7.68 -2.19
N MET A 683 25.20 -8.49 -2.75
CA MET A 683 24.85 -9.78 -3.34
C MET A 683 24.13 -10.69 -2.35
N MET A 684 23.06 -11.34 -2.83
CA MET A 684 22.31 -12.33 -2.05
C MET A 684 23.16 -13.57 -1.77
N ARG A 685 22.93 -14.19 -0.63
CA ARG A 685 23.62 -15.40 -0.19
C ARG A 685 22.64 -16.53 0.04
N PHE A 686 23.02 -17.75 -0.30
CA PHE A 686 22.16 -18.92 -0.26
C PHE A 686 22.87 -20.12 0.37
N GLY A 687 22.11 -21.05 0.94
CA GLY A 687 22.57 -22.36 1.38
C GLY A 687 23.77 -22.31 2.35
N ASP A 688 24.89 -22.87 1.93
CA ASP A 688 26.10 -22.95 2.77
C ASP A 688 26.85 -21.64 2.96
N GLN A 689 26.49 -20.61 2.21
CA GLN A 689 27.03 -19.24 2.41
C GLN A 689 26.44 -18.56 3.68
N LEU A 690 25.37 -19.12 4.25
CA LEU A 690 24.68 -18.58 5.42
C LEU A 690 25.30 -19.11 6.71
N ASN A 691 25.46 -18.23 7.71
CA ASN A 691 25.78 -18.62 9.05
C ASN A 691 24.57 -19.22 9.79
N GLU A 692 24.75 -19.75 11.00
CA GLU A 692 23.68 -20.42 11.74
C GLU A 692 22.53 -19.48 12.15
N TYR A 693 22.82 -18.22 12.48
CA TYR A 693 21.79 -17.23 12.81
C TYR A 693 20.95 -16.86 11.56
N GLU A 694 21.59 -16.75 10.40
CA GLU A 694 20.91 -16.47 9.13
C GLU A 694 20.02 -17.64 8.70
N LYS A 695 20.50 -18.89 8.85
CA LYS A 695 19.71 -20.10 8.57
C LYS A 695 18.48 -20.21 9.50
N GLU A 696 18.66 -19.90 10.80
CA GLU A 696 17.56 -19.88 11.75
C GLU A 696 16.56 -18.78 11.42
N THR A 697 17.03 -17.60 11.04
CA THR A 697 16.19 -16.47 10.66
C THR A 697 15.38 -16.79 9.41
N LEU A 698 16.01 -17.38 8.37
CA LEU A 698 15.34 -17.84 7.16
C LEU A 698 14.19 -18.83 7.50
N LYS A 699 14.47 -19.80 8.36
CA LYS A 699 13.48 -20.78 8.81
C LYS A 699 12.31 -20.12 9.53
N GLU A 700 12.58 -19.15 10.40
CA GLU A 700 11.55 -18.45 11.19
C GLU A 700 10.71 -17.52 10.29
N VAL A 701 11.35 -16.75 9.40
CA VAL A 701 10.65 -15.87 8.44
C VAL A 701 9.78 -16.70 7.49
N SER A 702 10.32 -17.81 6.96
CA SER A 702 9.52 -18.75 6.16
C SER A 702 8.30 -19.26 6.92
N ARG A 703 8.45 -19.64 8.20
CA ARG A 703 7.33 -20.07 9.04
C ARG A 703 6.27 -18.98 9.19
N LEU A 704 6.67 -17.73 9.44
CA LEU A 704 5.75 -16.58 9.54
C LEU A 704 5.00 -16.33 8.24
N ILE A 705 5.68 -16.44 7.10
CA ILE A 705 5.05 -16.31 5.78
C ILE A 705 4.00 -17.41 5.57
N HIS A 706 4.31 -18.66 5.92
CA HIS A 706 3.36 -19.76 5.83
C HIS A 706 2.17 -19.58 6.77
N ILE A 707 2.37 -19.11 8.01
CA ILE A 707 1.27 -18.75 8.92
C ILE A 707 0.33 -17.74 8.24
N ARG A 708 0.86 -16.68 7.61
CA ARG A 708 0.01 -15.73 6.86
C ARG A 708 -0.72 -16.39 5.70
N LYS A 709 -0.03 -17.25 4.94
CA LYS A 709 -0.57 -17.94 3.77
C LYS A 709 -1.70 -18.91 4.15
N ASP A 710 -1.57 -19.59 5.27
CA ASP A 710 -2.50 -20.61 5.72
C ASP A 710 -3.71 -20.02 6.46
N HIS A 711 -3.58 -18.83 7.05
CA HIS A 711 -4.61 -18.21 7.87
C HIS A 711 -5.29 -17.03 7.17
N SER A 712 -6.56 -17.22 6.81
CA SER A 712 -7.35 -16.24 6.04
C SER A 712 -7.57 -14.93 6.81
N ALA A 713 -7.72 -14.98 8.12
CA ALA A 713 -7.90 -13.80 8.94
C ALA A 713 -6.73 -12.82 8.83
N LEU A 714 -5.50 -13.30 8.60
CA LEU A 714 -4.32 -12.43 8.41
C LEU A 714 -4.34 -11.68 7.05
N ARG A 715 -5.08 -12.19 6.07
CA ARG A 715 -5.19 -11.63 4.71
C ARG A 715 -6.46 -10.82 4.50
N TYR A 716 -7.58 -11.26 5.04
CA TYR A 716 -8.92 -10.71 4.81
C TYR A 716 -9.60 -10.14 6.06
N GLY A 717 -9.08 -10.47 7.25
CA GLY A 717 -9.70 -10.10 8.52
C GLY A 717 -9.70 -8.60 8.81
N ASP A 718 -10.59 -8.20 9.71
CA ASP A 718 -10.60 -6.89 10.33
C ASP A 718 -9.39 -6.70 11.26
N PHE A 719 -9.39 -5.63 12.05
CA PHE A 719 -8.32 -5.36 13.00
C PHE A 719 -8.90 -4.71 14.27
N LEU A 720 -8.67 -5.36 15.40
CA LEU A 720 -9.11 -4.87 16.71
C LEU A 720 -7.93 -4.88 17.68
N THR A 721 -7.49 -3.70 18.09
CA THR A 721 -6.47 -3.57 19.15
C THR A 721 -7.04 -3.97 20.49
N LEU A 722 -6.40 -4.95 21.16
CA LEU A 722 -6.74 -5.36 22.51
C LEU A 722 -5.87 -4.66 23.56
N GLN A 723 -4.58 -4.43 23.24
CA GLN A 723 -3.63 -3.71 24.09
C GLN A 723 -2.56 -3.08 23.23
N SER A 724 -2.25 -1.81 23.50
CA SER A 724 -1.08 -1.12 22.96
C SER A 724 -0.49 -0.22 24.05
N ASP A 725 0.77 -0.44 24.40
CA ASP A 725 1.50 0.33 25.40
C ASP A 725 2.96 0.55 24.97
N GLU A 726 3.84 0.80 25.90
CA GLU A 726 5.26 1.05 25.60
C GLU A 726 5.94 -0.18 25.01
N ASN A 727 5.56 -1.40 25.45
CA ASN A 727 6.30 -2.63 25.18
C ASN A 727 5.47 -3.71 24.48
N ILE A 728 4.16 -3.68 24.67
CA ILE A 728 3.23 -4.72 24.20
C ILE A 728 2.31 -4.17 23.14
N TYR A 729 2.19 -4.91 22.04
CA TYR A 729 1.14 -4.70 21.05
C TYR A 729 0.38 -6.01 20.84
N ALA A 730 -0.89 -6.03 21.22
CA ALA A 730 -1.78 -7.16 21.03
C ALA A 730 -3.01 -6.75 20.24
N TYR A 731 -3.25 -7.43 19.13
CA TYR A 731 -4.38 -7.17 18.24
C TYR A 731 -4.98 -8.44 17.67
N LEU A 732 -6.28 -8.38 17.43
CA LEU A 732 -7.07 -9.46 16.87
C LEU A 732 -7.36 -9.19 15.39
N ARG A 733 -7.19 -10.21 14.55
CA ARG A 733 -7.60 -10.29 13.16
C ARG A 733 -8.75 -11.30 13.04
N SER A 734 -9.90 -10.89 12.51
CA SER A 734 -11.07 -11.76 12.41
C SER A 734 -11.69 -11.69 11.03
N ASP A 735 -12.00 -12.84 10.46
CA ASP A 735 -12.81 -12.96 9.26
C ASP A 735 -13.97 -13.96 9.47
N MET A 736 -14.67 -14.32 8.42
CA MET A 736 -15.78 -15.28 8.52
C MET A 736 -15.36 -16.71 8.87
N ASN A 737 -14.08 -17.05 8.73
CA ASN A 737 -13.54 -18.39 8.90
C ASN A 737 -12.89 -18.58 10.27
N GLU A 738 -12.12 -17.59 10.73
CA GLU A 738 -11.25 -17.75 11.89
C GLU A 738 -10.90 -16.42 12.59
N ARG A 739 -10.19 -16.52 13.72
CA ARG A 739 -9.71 -15.40 14.52
C ARG A 739 -8.28 -15.64 14.96
N ILE A 740 -7.41 -14.69 14.69
CA ILE A 740 -5.98 -14.74 15.02
C ILE A 740 -5.63 -13.58 15.94
N LEU A 741 -5.10 -13.90 17.12
CA LEU A 741 -4.55 -12.93 18.05
C LEU A 741 -3.04 -12.90 17.91
N THR A 742 -2.50 -11.74 17.53
CA THR A 742 -1.06 -11.47 17.50
C THR A 742 -0.67 -10.68 18.74
N ILE A 743 0.41 -11.10 19.38
CA ILE A 743 1.00 -10.44 20.56
C ILE A 743 2.48 -10.22 20.27
N LEU A 744 2.95 -8.99 20.38
CA LEU A 744 4.34 -8.57 20.18
C LEU A 744 4.86 -8.01 21.50
N ASN A 745 6.03 -8.47 21.94
CA ASN A 745 6.77 -7.94 23.09
C ASN A 745 8.14 -7.46 22.63
N LYS A 746 8.38 -6.14 22.61
CA LYS A 746 9.69 -5.57 22.28
C LYS A 746 10.58 -5.33 23.50
N SER A 747 10.07 -5.54 24.73
CA SER A 747 10.87 -5.32 25.92
C SER A 747 11.98 -6.37 26.06
N LYS A 748 12.99 -6.02 26.83
CA LYS A 748 14.10 -6.92 27.20
C LYS A 748 13.72 -7.96 28.25
N GLU A 749 12.48 -7.93 28.75
CA GLU A 749 11.97 -8.80 29.80
C GLU A 749 10.76 -9.59 29.32
N ALA A 750 10.57 -10.78 29.86
CA ALA A 750 9.34 -11.54 29.69
C ALA A 750 8.17 -10.81 30.35
N GLN A 751 7.01 -10.82 29.71
CA GLN A 751 5.80 -10.16 30.18
C GLN A 751 4.68 -11.18 30.43
N LYS A 752 3.99 -11.05 31.55
CA LYS A 752 2.78 -11.81 31.85
C LYS A 752 1.57 -10.93 31.61
N LEU A 753 0.73 -11.32 30.66
CA LEU A 753 -0.40 -10.54 30.19
C LEU A 753 -1.72 -11.20 30.58
N VAL A 754 -2.73 -10.37 30.81
CA VAL A 754 -4.13 -10.79 30.94
C VAL A 754 -4.94 -10.04 29.91
N LEU A 755 -5.16 -10.64 28.75
CA LEU A 755 -5.89 -10.04 27.65
C LEU A 755 -7.38 -10.37 27.72
N THR A 756 -8.23 -9.37 27.49
CA THR A 756 -9.67 -9.57 27.39
C THR A 756 -10.06 -9.70 25.92
N VAL A 757 -10.46 -10.89 25.51
CA VAL A 757 -10.99 -11.18 24.18
C VAL A 757 -12.50 -10.87 24.15
N PRO A 758 -13.06 -10.35 23.06
CA PRO A 758 -14.51 -10.11 22.98
C PRO A 758 -15.34 -11.35 23.32
N SER A 759 -16.19 -11.24 24.32
CA SER A 759 -16.96 -12.38 24.88
C SER A 759 -17.91 -13.02 23.87
N VAL A 760 -18.29 -12.26 22.82
CA VAL A 760 -19.15 -12.73 21.73
C VAL A 760 -18.56 -13.87 20.93
N TYR A 761 -17.24 -14.04 20.94
CA TYR A 761 -16.57 -15.15 20.23
C TYR A 761 -16.61 -16.48 20.99
N ASN A 762 -16.92 -16.44 22.28
CA ASN A 762 -17.09 -17.65 23.11
C ASN A 762 -15.90 -18.66 22.99
N ILE A 763 -14.67 -18.13 23.04
CA ILE A 763 -13.45 -18.90 22.85
C ILE A 763 -13.26 -19.95 23.94
N LYS A 764 -12.96 -21.18 23.54
CA LYS A 764 -12.75 -22.33 24.45
C LYS A 764 -11.29 -22.77 24.51
N ILE A 765 -10.60 -22.75 23.39
CA ILE A 765 -9.23 -23.19 23.22
C ILE A 765 -8.49 -22.16 22.38
N VAL A 766 -7.22 -21.96 22.72
CA VAL A 766 -6.32 -21.08 21.99
C VAL A 766 -5.07 -21.89 21.62
N HIS A 767 -4.78 -21.97 20.33
CA HIS A 767 -3.61 -22.68 19.80
C HIS A 767 -2.49 -21.71 19.43
N ASP A 768 -1.29 -21.90 19.94
CA ASP A 768 -0.10 -21.11 19.59
C ASP A 768 0.50 -21.66 18.28
N LEU A 769 0.36 -20.92 17.19
CA LEU A 769 0.86 -21.29 15.86
C LEU A 769 2.40 -21.28 15.78
N GLY A 770 3.05 -20.66 16.77
CA GLY A 770 4.50 -20.61 16.87
C GLY A 770 5.12 -21.88 17.44
N ASN A 771 4.48 -22.56 18.38
CA ASN A 771 5.06 -23.68 19.10
C ASN A 771 4.10 -24.85 19.37
N GLY A 772 2.85 -24.75 18.95
CA GLY A 772 1.83 -25.79 19.11
C GLY A 772 1.22 -25.89 20.53
N ASN A 773 1.57 -25.00 21.44
CA ASN A 773 0.98 -25.00 22.78
C ASN A 773 -0.49 -24.61 22.76
N GLU A 774 -1.24 -25.12 23.75
CA GLU A 774 -2.65 -24.79 23.93
C GLU A 774 -2.87 -24.01 25.24
N TYR A 775 -3.79 -23.06 25.21
CA TYR A 775 -4.21 -22.27 26.34
C TYR A 775 -5.73 -22.33 26.47
N GLN A 776 -6.22 -22.27 27.72
CA GLN A 776 -7.65 -22.19 28.02
C GLN A 776 -7.95 -20.83 28.66
N PRO A 777 -8.80 -20.00 28.08
CA PRO A 777 -9.18 -18.73 28.68
C PRO A 777 -10.13 -18.96 29.86
N ASP A 778 -9.99 -18.19 30.95
CA ASP A 778 -11.00 -18.09 31.98
C ASP A 778 -12.11 -17.13 31.53
N LYS A 779 -13.24 -17.68 31.09
CA LYS A 779 -14.33 -16.96 30.41
C LYS A 779 -13.80 -16.29 29.11
N ASN A 780 -13.55 -14.97 29.16
CA ASN A 780 -12.99 -14.21 28.06
C ASN A 780 -11.62 -13.58 28.37
N LYS A 781 -10.97 -14.04 29.46
CA LYS A 781 -9.64 -13.58 29.86
C LYS A 781 -8.60 -14.63 29.52
N LEU A 782 -7.67 -14.27 28.67
CA LEU A 782 -6.52 -15.10 28.33
C LEU A 782 -5.30 -14.63 29.12
N THR A 783 -4.80 -15.50 29.99
CA THR A 783 -3.53 -15.28 30.67
C THR A 783 -2.41 -15.94 29.89
N ILE A 784 -1.42 -15.17 29.50
CA ILE A 784 -0.32 -15.64 28.66
C ILE A 784 1.01 -15.00 29.07
N GLU A 785 2.09 -15.77 28.99
CA GLU A 785 3.44 -15.28 29.15
C GLU A 785 4.10 -15.18 27.76
N ILE A 786 4.74 -14.04 27.49
CA ILE A 786 5.51 -13.81 26.27
C ILE A 786 6.94 -13.43 26.63
N PRO A 787 7.96 -14.16 26.11
CA PRO A 787 9.36 -13.87 26.39
C PRO A 787 9.79 -12.48 25.86
N SER A 788 10.97 -12.03 26.30
CA SER A 788 11.59 -10.79 25.80
C SER A 788 11.85 -10.85 24.30
N THR A 789 11.59 -9.75 23.60
CA THR A 789 11.83 -9.61 22.14
C THR A 789 11.27 -10.79 21.34
N ARG A 790 9.99 -11.12 21.58
CA ARG A 790 9.30 -12.27 20.97
C ARG A 790 7.88 -11.92 20.57
N TRP A 791 7.34 -12.81 19.74
CA TRP A 791 5.96 -12.75 19.27
C TRP A 791 5.19 -14.04 19.64
N LYS A 792 3.88 -13.91 19.65
CA LYS A 792 2.94 -15.03 19.65
C LYS A 792 1.83 -14.76 18.63
N ILE A 793 1.48 -15.78 17.86
CA ILE A 793 0.37 -15.77 16.92
C ILE A 793 -0.54 -16.92 17.31
N LEU A 794 -1.76 -16.62 17.71
CA LEU A 794 -2.66 -17.52 18.41
C LEU A 794 -3.97 -17.66 17.62
N LEU A 795 -4.34 -18.90 17.27
CA LEU A 795 -5.64 -19.22 16.71
C LEU A 795 -6.66 -19.40 17.83
N LEU A 796 -7.74 -18.64 17.80
CA LEU A 796 -8.80 -18.64 18.79
C LEU A 796 -10.00 -19.47 18.34
N ASN A 797 -10.32 -20.58 19.06
CA ASN A 797 -11.40 -21.52 18.76
C ASN A 797 -12.44 -21.61 19.88
#